data_3a593a0963effb423f49226ccc5d9f9a
#
_entry.id   3a593a0963effb423f49226ccc5d9f9a
#
_cell.length_a   1.000
_cell.length_b   1.000
_cell.length_c   1.000
_cell.angle_alpha   90.00
_cell.angle_beta   90.00
_cell.angle_gamma   90.00
#
_symmetry.space_group_name_H-M   'P 1'
#
loop_
_entity.id
_entity.type
_entity.pdbx_description
1 polymer ?
#
loop_
_entity_poly.entity_id
_entity_poly.type
_entity_poly.pdbx_seq_one_letter_code
_entity_poly.pdbx_strand_id
1 'polypeptide(L)'
;MREENGRDRGRGKRKRKSILRFFGKVFLFLTGLLALMTLLGFFIFIRPELNRLRTIAYDKLASGNLKDLTKRSDTIVLDYAGNTLGTVNAGHFVYVTIDQISPNLQNAYIAQEDRKFRSHHGVDYMATLRAVVQLVKNRGKIKQGGSTITQQVVKNTYLSSERTYTRKIVEMILAQELEKRYTKADIMEIYCNTNFYGNNCYGVEAASQFYFDKAAKDLTVEEAATLAGISNAPSRYEPVRHPDLALKKRNQVLKSMETVGYLTEEDYEAAVASPLTISGNSQKGTDEDYLNSFALYAATLRMMEVNQFPFTYHFSTREEKENYQEQYEESYAYYNRELRAGGYTIYTSLNPEIQAKAQTLLDEGLAKFKEVQENGKFSMQGAAVIIDNKTGYVVATIGGRGTEDKYNRAYLSYRQPGSSIKPLLDYAPALDLGIYNAASLVDDHKWEDGPSNSGGNYFGEVTLREALNRSLNTVAWQILDSVGISDGLEYLEKMQFLGISLKDYTAPAVSIGGFTNGLRIVDMARGYSTLANGGVYEDKTCIVKITSEKDGVVADENSLKKTQVYSEDTAFIMTDILKGTMTTEYGTGRGLKLKNKMPAAGKTGTSNGSKDTWFCGYTKYYSMAVWVGHDIPVEMPGIYGATYAGKIWKNVMDSLHEGLEPEDWEVPSTVEKETDKDSGITDYVSRTAMRKGEEERKKRAEKENKQTVIRQLEEYKNLHVDKVEDIFTARTLFEKTRDLLNDIPDEKFKKEYQEKLFARQKDFLKIEEQWKAEIEAYLQKKEEESRLAESLEESKAKEEEEKNSANREAFLSYLSSLQSLEYRDGDTEALIADATDSLHELAGAEDYASLSQQLEKAITRVRKLPLKEEDSGGPGGSSNFYDGPGAGNYLGERDSENGPGVSP
;
A
#
# COMPACT_ATOMS: atom_id res chain seq x y z
N MET A 1 -82.46 -44.12 -34.32
CA MET A 1 -81.45 -43.04 -33.88
C MET A 1 -80.50 -43.65 -32.82
N ARG A 2 -79.65 -44.56 -33.13
CA ARG A 2 -78.56 -45.09 -32.25
C ARG A 2 -77.59 -45.92 -33.08
N GLU A 3 -76.78 -45.18 -33.93
CA GLU A 3 -75.63 -45.88 -34.61
C GLU A 3 -74.54 -44.86 -35.19
N GLU A 4 -74.61 -43.64 -34.92
CA GLU A 4 -73.56 -42.69 -35.49
C GLU A 4 -72.51 -42.14 -34.56
N ASN A 5 -72.48 -42.49 -33.27
CA ASN A 5 -71.52 -41.90 -32.30
C ASN A 5 -70.26 -42.78 -31.97
N GLY A 6 -70.05 -43.84 -32.71
CA GLY A 6 -68.94 -44.78 -32.42
C GLY A 6 -67.69 -44.68 -33.28
N ARG A 7 -67.70 -43.92 -34.41
CA ARG A 7 -66.58 -43.89 -35.39
C ARG A 7 -65.59 -42.73 -35.21
N ASP A 8 -65.95 -41.73 -34.49
CA ASP A 8 -65.02 -40.53 -34.39
C ASP A 8 -64.03 -40.59 -33.23
N ARG A 9 -64.28 -41.36 -32.14
CA ARG A 9 -63.31 -41.55 -31.06
C ARG A 9 -62.10 -42.43 -31.42
N GLY A 10 -62.17 -43.20 -32.46
CA GLY A 10 -61.08 -44.10 -32.91
C GLY A 10 -60.04 -43.39 -33.79
N ARG A 11 -60.41 -42.41 -34.54
CA ARG A 11 -59.52 -41.63 -35.42
C ARG A 11 -58.60 -40.65 -34.67
N GLY A 12 -59.04 -40.02 -33.59
CA GLY A 12 -58.20 -39.12 -32.76
C GLY A 12 -57.13 -39.87 -31.99
N LYS A 13 -57.40 -41.09 -31.47
CA LYS A 13 -56.38 -41.90 -30.75
C LYS A 13 -55.31 -42.48 -31.68
N ARG A 14 -55.61 -42.83 -32.93
CA ARG A 14 -54.63 -43.30 -33.93
C ARG A 14 -53.73 -42.17 -34.42
N LYS A 15 -54.26 -40.96 -34.63
CA LYS A 15 -53.42 -39.77 -34.99
C LYS A 15 -52.50 -39.33 -33.86
N ARG A 16 -52.96 -39.33 -32.60
CA ARG A 16 -52.09 -39.02 -31.42
C ARG A 16 -50.96 -40.03 -31.25
N LYS A 17 -51.22 -41.37 -31.39
CA LYS A 17 -50.15 -42.38 -31.33
C LYS A 17 -49.17 -42.30 -32.51
N SER A 18 -49.58 -41.87 -33.67
CA SER A 18 -48.71 -41.64 -34.84
C SER A 18 -47.81 -40.43 -34.66
N ILE A 19 -48.36 -39.32 -34.13
CA ILE A 19 -47.60 -38.11 -33.80
C ILE A 19 -46.56 -38.37 -32.69
N LEU A 20 -46.94 -39.10 -31.59
CA LEU A 20 -46.01 -39.44 -30.53
C LEU A 20 -44.87 -40.33 -31.01
N ARG A 21 -45.13 -41.28 -31.95
CA ARG A 21 -44.07 -42.08 -32.60
C ARG A 21 -43.17 -41.28 -33.50
N PHE A 22 -43.71 -40.28 -34.18
CA PHE A 22 -42.94 -39.37 -35.01
C PHE A 22 -41.98 -38.53 -34.15
N PHE A 23 -42.50 -37.88 -33.08
CA PHE A 23 -41.64 -37.13 -32.15
C PHE A 23 -40.60 -38.01 -31.42
N GLY A 24 -40.98 -39.27 -31.07
CA GLY A 24 -40.03 -40.24 -30.53
C GLY A 24 -38.90 -40.58 -31.50
N LYS A 25 -39.18 -40.73 -32.80
CA LYS A 25 -38.16 -40.97 -33.84
C LYS A 25 -37.29 -39.72 -34.06
N VAL A 26 -37.85 -38.51 -34.06
CA VAL A 26 -37.13 -37.27 -34.20
C VAL A 26 -36.22 -37.04 -32.96
N PHE A 27 -36.70 -37.31 -31.76
CA PHE A 27 -35.90 -37.24 -30.54
C PHE A 27 -34.72 -38.23 -30.56
N LEU A 28 -34.94 -39.47 -30.96
CA LEU A 28 -33.91 -40.50 -31.12
C LEU A 28 -32.88 -40.11 -32.21
N PHE A 29 -33.35 -39.53 -33.29
CA PHE A 29 -32.45 -39.00 -34.33
C PHE A 29 -31.60 -37.85 -33.85
N LEU A 30 -32.19 -36.87 -33.14
CA LEU A 30 -31.48 -35.71 -32.56
C LEU A 30 -30.47 -36.13 -31.50
N THR A 31 -30.83 -37.11 -30.62
CA THR A 31 -29.89 -37.64 -29.63
C THR A 31 -28.77 -38.43 -30.28
N GLY A 32 -29.03 -39.17 -31.36
CA GLY A 32 -28.02 -39.87 -32.16
C GLY A 32 -27.09 -38.87 -32.88
N LEU A 33 -27.62 -37.80 -33.43
CA LEU A 33 -26.83 -36.74 -34.08
C LEU A 33 -25.97 -36.00 -33.07
N LEU A 34 -26.49 -35.67 -31.86
CA LEU A 34 -25.75 -35.08 -30.78
C LEU A 34 -24.62 -36.00 -30.29
N ALA A 35 -24.91 -37.30 -30.15
CA ALA A 35 -23.89 -38.30 -29.80
C ALA A 35 -22.79 -38.40 -30.87
N LEU A 36 -23.17 -38.36 -32.15
CA LEU A 36 -22.22 -38.38 -33.24
C LEU A 36 -21.35 -37.11 -33.27
N MET A 37 -21.94 -35.93 -33.08
CA MET A 37 -21.21 -34.65 -33.00
C MET A 37 -20.26 -34.63 -31.81
N THR A 38 -20.67 -35.10 -30.62
CA THR A 38 -19.79 -35.22 -29.46
C THR A 38 -18.66 -36.21 -29.70
N LEU A 39 -18.90 -37.33 -30.38
CA LEU A 39 -17.89 -38.30 -30.75
C LEU A 39 -16.88 -37.72 -31.76
N LEU A 40 -17.35 -37.00 -32.79
CA LEU A 40 -16.52 -36.31 -33.77
C LEU A 40 -15.67 -35.19 -33.10
N GLY A 41 -16.28 -34.38 -32.23
CA GLY A 41 -15.59 -33.37 -31.43
C GLY A 41 -14.49 -33.97 -30.55
N PHE A 42 -14.74 -35.14 -29.95
CA PHE A 42 -13.73 -35.86 -29.18
C PHE A 42 -12.53 -36.27 -30.05
N PHE A 43 -12.77 -36.83 -31.22
CA PHE A 43 -11.69 -37.32 -32.10
C PHE A 43 -10.88 -36.16 -32.74
N ILE A 44 -11.54 -35.04 -33.05
CA ILE A 44 -10.90 -33.93 -33.76
C ILE A 44 -10.14 -33.03 -32.76
N PHE A 45 -10.69 -32.72 -31.59
CA PHE A 45 -10.16 -31.73 -30.66
C PHE A 45 -9.52 -32.33 -29.41
N ILE A 46 -10.19 -33.30 -28.77
CA ILE A 46 -9.77 -33.79 -27.44
C ILE A 46 -8.64 -34.82 -27.57
N ARG A 47 -8.73 -35.75 -28.49
CA ARG A 47 -7.76 -36.86 -28.63
C ARG A 47 -6.36 -36.39 -29.03
N PRO A 48 -6.18 -35.47 -29.97
CA PRO A 48 -4.85 -34.94 -30.31
C PRO A 48 -4.20 -34.20 -29.11
N GLU A 49 -4.99 -33.40 -28.37
CA GLU A 49 -4.50 -32.70 -27.18
C GLU A 49 -4.11 -33.67 -26.06
N LEU A 50 -4.91 -34.71 -25.80
CA LEU A 50 -4.53 -35.75 -24.85
C LEU A 50 -3.26 -36.51 -25.25
N ASN A 51 -3.03 -36.74 -26.55
CA ASN A 51 -1.81 -37.35 -27.01
C ASN A 51 -0.60 -36.41 -26.79
N ARG A 52 -0.73 -35.12 -27.08
CA ARG A 52 0.29 -34.09 -26.80
C ARG A 52 0.65 -34.06 -25.30
N LEU A 53 -0.35 -34.08 -24.43
CA LEU A 53 -0.15 -34.06 -22.97
C LEU A 53 0.48 -35.37 -22.46
N ARG A 54 0.17 -36.53 -23.12
CA ARG A 54 0.85 -37.81 -22.83
C ARG A 54 2.33 -37.74 -23.20
N THR A 55 2.67 -37.20 -24.37
CA THR A 55 4.08 -37.01 -24.78
C THR A 55 4.82 -36.18 -23.73
N ILE A 56 4.28 -35.04 -23.32
CA ILE A 56 4.87 -34.19 -22.25
C ILE A 56 5.07 -34.98 -20.95
N ALA A 57 4.10 -35.81 -20.57
CA ALA A 57 4.21 -36.66 -19.39
C ALA A 57 5.31 -37.70 -19.51
N TYR A 58 5.41 -38.39 -20.67
CA TYR A 58 6.47 -39.38 -20.90
C TYR A 58 7.86 -38.76 -20.94
N ASP A 59 8.01 -37.58 -21.55
CA ASP A 59 9.31 -36.86 -21.60
C ASP A 59 9.76 -36.50 -20.18
N LYS A 60 8.84 -36.03 -19.33
CA LYS A 60 9.13 -35.78 -17.92
C LYS A 60 9.52 -37.04 -17.14
N LEU A 61 8.86 -38.18 -17.39
CA LEU A 61 9.24 -39.45 -16.78
C LEU A 61 10.58 -40.02 -17.29
N ALA A 62 10.98 -39.64 -18.48
CA ALA A 62 12.26 -40.04 -19.06
C ALA A 62 13.44 -39.22 -18.49
N SER A 63 13.19 -38.05 -17.88
CA SER A 63 14.22 -37.13 -17.38
C SER A 63 14.98 -37.62 -16.15
N GLY A 64 14.62 -38.74 -15.51
CA GLY A 64 15.34 -39.34 -14.39
C GLY A 64 14.54 -40.39 -13.59
N ASN A 65 15.29 -41.17 -12.79
CA ASN A 65 14.69 -42.09 -11.81
C ASN A 65 14.14 -41.25 -10.64
N LEU A 66 12.96 -41.57 -10.16
CA LEU A 66 12.32 -40.85 -9.06
C LEU A 66 13.20 -40.70 -7.80
N LYS A 67 13.96 -41.76 -7.46
CA LYS A 67 14.93 -41.71 -6.32
C LYS A 67 16.14 -40.79 -6.59
N ASP A 68 16.55 -40.62 -7.84
CA ASP A 68 17.63 -39.69 -8.19
C ASP A 68 17.18 -38.24 -8.18
N LEU A 69 15.90 -37.98 -8.47
CA LEU A 69 15.28 -36.64 -8.35
C LEU A 69 15.12 -36.18 -6.90
N THR A 70 15.28 -37.09 -5.93
CA THR A 70 15.31 -36.74 -4.50
C THR A 70 16.71 -36.48 -3.97
N LYS A 71 17.78 -36.76 -4.79
CA LYS A 71 19.16 -36.40 -4.41
C LYS A 71 19.31 -34.89 -4.37
N ARG A 72 19.99 -34.41 -3.34
CA ARG A 72 20.15 -32.98 -3.09
C ARG A 72 21.64 -32.62 -3.08
N SER A 73 21.95 -31.52 -3.71
CA SER A 73 23.28 -30.90 -3.69
C SER A 73 23.13 -29.48 -3.14
N ASP A 74 24.09 -29.06 -2.33
CA ASP A 74 24.12 -27.72 -1.78
C ASP A 74 24.24 -26.66 -2.88
N THR A 75 23.58 -25.55 -2.68
CA THR A 75 23.69 -24.39 -3.56
C THR A 75 24.76 -23.45 -3.05
N ILE A 76 25.64 -23.00 -3.94
CA ILE A 76 26.73 -22.08 -3.62
C ILE A 76 26.29 -20.66 -3.97
N VAL A 77 26.48 -19.72 -3.05
CA VAL A 77 26.29 -18.28 -3.26
C VAL A 77 27.65 -17.64 -3.40
N LEU A 78 27.86 -16.91 -4.50
CA LEU A 78 29.09 -16.20 -4.80
C LEU A 78 28.89 -14.69 -4.63
N ASP A 79 29.90 -14.00 -4.13
CA ASP A 79 29.96 -12.54 -4.02
C ASP A 79 30.21 -11.87 -5.40
N TYR A 80 30.33 -10.54 -5.38
CA TYR A 80 30.59 -9.74 -6.58
C TYR A 80 31.91 -10.08 -7.30
N ALA A 81 32.90 -10.62 -6.58
CA ALA A 81 34.20 -11.01 -7.11
C ALA A 81 34.28 -12.49 -7.52
N GLY A 82 33.21 -13.25 -7.29
CA GLY A 82 33.14 -14.69 -7.55
C GLY A 82 33.70 -15.58 -6.43
N ASN A 83 33.95 -15.01 -5.25
CA ASN A 83 34.35 -15.82 -4.09
C ASN A 83 33.08 -16.39 -3.43
N THR A 84 33.22 -17.53 -2.75
CA THR A 84 32.11 -18.13 -2.01
C THR A 84 31.70 -17.24 -0.84
N LEU A 85 30.49 -16.68 -0.94
CA LEU A 85 29.84 -15.92 0.13
C LEU A 85 29.24 -16.87 1.17
N GLY A 86 28.64 -17.95 0.73
CA GLY A 86 28.04 -18.97 1.56
C GLY A 86 27.58 -20.19 0.79
N THR A 87 27.21 -21.21 1.55
CA THR A 87 26.60 -22.43 1.03
C THR A 87 25.19 -22.53 1.61
N VAL A 88 24.20 -22.58 0.74
CA VAL A 88 22.82 -22.79 1.14
C VAL A 88 22.53 -24.28 1.11
N ASN A 89 22.47 -24.85 2.29
CA ASN A 89 22.24 -26.27 2.46
C ASN A 89 20.77 -26.62 2.26
N ALA A 90 20.52 -27.83 1.79
CA ALA A 90 19.18 -28.42 1.68
C ALA A 90 18.45 -28.54 3.04
N GLY A 91 19.01 -28.01 4.12
CA GLY A 91 18.58 -28.24 5.49
C GLY A 91 19.07 -29.60 5.99
N HIS A 92 18.61 -30.01 7.15
CA HIS A 92 18.88 -31.35 7.68
C HIS A 92 18.08 -32.41 6.91
N PHE A 93 18.43 -32.61 5.62
CA PHE A 93 17.77 -33.67 4.83
C PHE A 93 18.46 -35.00 5.08
N VAL A 94 17.73 -35.93 5.64
CA VAL A 94 18.14 -37.33 5.76
C VAL A 94 17.07 -38.17 5.07
N TYR A 95 17.48 -38.86 3.98
CA TYR A 95 16.59 -39.81 3.31
C TYR A 95 16.40 -41.03 4.18
N VAL A 96 15.17 -41.41 4.45
CA VAL A 96 14.80 -42.63 5.21
C VAL A 96 13.92 -43.55 4.37
N THR A 97 14.19 -44.85 4.49
CA THR A 97 13.39 -45.88 3.83
C THR A 97 12.05 -46.07 4.54
N ILE A 98 11.08 -46.70 3.88
CA ILE A 98 9.70 -46.82 4.41
C ILE A 98 9.63 -47.55 5.79
N ASP A 99 10.54 -48.48 6.06
CA ASP A 99 10.70 -49.18 7.35
C ASP A 99 11.25 -48.28 8.46
N GLN A 100 11.84 -47.16 8.11
CA GLN A 100 12.35 -46.13 9.04
C GLN A 100 11.31 -45.00 9.26
N ILE A 101 10.11 -45.13 8.70
CA ILE A 101 9.01 -44.18 8.86
C ILE A 101 7.89 -44.80 9.69
N SER A 102 7.53 -44.14 10.80
CA SER A 102 6.48 -44.58 11.71
C SER A 102 5.19 -44.97 10.94
N PRO A 103 4.60 -46.16 11.18
CA PRO A 103 3.30 -46.49 10.66
C PRO A 103 2.20 -45.48 11.03
N ASN A 104 2.31 -44.84 12.18
CA ASN A 104 1.39 -43.78 12.62
C ASN A 104 1.37 -42.61 11.64
N LEU A 105 2.57 -42.19 11.14
CA LEU A 105 2.65 -41.10 10.17
C LEU A 105 2.08 -41.53 8.80
N GLN A 106 2.42 -42.73 8.33
CA GLN A 106 1.87 -43.23 7.08
C GLN A 106 0.33 -43.26 7.14
N ASN A 107 -0.24 -43.75 8.25
CA ASN A 107 -1.68 -43.75 8.47
C ASN A 107 -2.29 -42.36 8.61
N ALA A 108 -1.60 -41.40 9.27
CA ALA A 108 -2.03 -40.02 9.36
C ALA A 108 -2.16 -39.37 7.98
N TYR A 109 -1.18 -39.59 7.09
CA TYR A 109 -1.24 -39.12 5.71
C TYR A 109 -2.40 -39.75 4.91
N ILE A 110 -2.55 -41.08 5.01
CA ILE A 110 -3.64 -41.76 4.32
C ILE A 110 -4.99 -41.26 4.80
N ALA A 111 -5.18 -41.11 6.13
CA ALA A 111 -6.44 -40.62 6.70
C ALA A 111 -6.77 -39.17 6.32
N GLN A 112 -5.75 -38.32 6.26
CA GLN A 112 -5.91 -36.89 6.01
C GLN A 112 -6.01 -36.57 4.52
N GLU A 113 -5.09 -37.11 3.70
CA GLU A 113 -4.88 -36.70 2.32
C GLU A 113 -5.54 -37.66 1.32
N ASP A 114 -5.51 -38.96 1.56
CA ASP A 114 -5.91 -39.94 0.54
C ASP A 114 -6.41 -41.25 1.14
N ARG A 115 -7.65 -41.27 1.59
CA ARG A 115 -8.27 -42.42 2.26
C ARG A 115 -8.31 -43.70 1.43
N LYS A 116 -8.17 -43.57 0.08
CA LYS A 116 -8.17 -44.69 -0.85
C LYS A 116 -6.79 -45.00 -1.41
N PHE A 117 -5.72 -44.42 -0.84
CA PHE A 117 -4.37 -44.60 -1.31
C PHE A 117 -3.99 -46.01 -1.66
N ARG A 118 -4.39 -46.96 -0.79
CA ARG A 118 -4.06 -48.40 -0.97
C ARG A 118 -4.87 -49.10 -2.08
N SER A 119 -5.95 -48.48 -2.61
CA SER A 119 -6.88 -49.12 -3.54
C SER A 119 -6.96 -48.49 -4.93
N HIS A 120 -6.65 -47.17 -5.09
CA HIS A 120 -6.67 -46.58 -6.42
C HIS A 120 -5.35 -46.80 -7.17
N HIS A 121 -5.32 -46.48 -8.48
CA HIS A 121 -4.17 -46.55 -9.35
C HIS A 121 -3.72 -45.14 -9.84
N GLY A 122 -3.14 -44.35 -8.93
CA GLY A 122 -2.61 -42.99 -9.19
C GLY A 122 -3.64 -41.91 -9.00
N VAL A 123 -4.91 -42.12 -9.36
CA VAL A 123 -5.99 -41.11 -9.31
C VAL A 123 -7.25 -41.68 -8.68
N ASP A 124 -7.86 -40.98 -7.73
CA ASP A 124 -9.25 -41.23 -7.28
C ASP A 124 -10.20 -40.35 -8.11
N TYR A 125 -10.75 -40.94 -9.20
CA TYR A 125 -11.68 -40.25 -10.09
C TYR A 125 -12.96 -39.79 -9.39
N MET A 126 -13.41 -40.52 -8.35
CA MET A 126 -14.62 -40.17 -7.60
C MET A 126 -14.36 -38.97 -6.65
N ALA A 127 -13.17 -38.90 -6.06
CA ALA A 127 -12.77 -37.74 -5.28
C ALA A 127 -12.60 -36.49 -6.19
N THR A 128 -11.96 -36.66 -7.35
CA THR A 128 -11.82 -35.64 -8.36
C THR A 128 -13.16 -35.09 -8.84
N LEU A 129 -14.13 -35.99 -9.16
CA LEU A 129 -15.48 -35.60 -9.57
C LEU A 129 -16.22 -34.84 -8.46
N ARG A 130 -16.12 -35.29 -7.21
CA ARG A 130 -16.72 -34.62 -6.06
C ARG A 130 -16.12 -33.21 -5.89
N ALA A 131 -14.79 -33.04 -6.03
CA ALA A 131 -14.12 -31.77 -5.95
C ALA A 131 -14.61 -30.80 -7.06
N VAL A 132 -14.77 -31.27 -8.30
CA VAL A 132 -15.32 -30.48 -9.42
C VAL A 132 -16.77 -30.06 -9.16
N VAL A 133 -17.63 -30.97 -8.68
CA VAL A 133 -19.02 -30.65 -8.35
C VAL A 133 -19.09 -29.60 -7.20
N GLN A 134 -18.23 -29.74 -6.21
CA GLN A 134 -18.16 -28.77 -5.12
C GLN A 134 -17.63 -27.41 -5.59
N LEU A 135 -16.65 -27.38 -6.50
CA LEU A 135 -16.13 -26.15 -7.11
C LEU A 135 -17.25 -25.38 -7.82
N VAL A 136 -18.06 -26.09 -8.61
CA VAL A 136 -19.22 -25.50 -9.29
C VAL A 136 -20.27 -25.00 -8.28
N LYS A 137 -20.63 -25.82 -7.27
CA LYS A 137 -21.59 -25.43 -6.23
C LYS A 137 -21.13 -24.24 -5.39
N ASN A 138 -19.83 -24.11 -5.13
CA ASN A 138 -19.25 -23.05 -4.31
C ASN A 138 -18.78 -21.83 -5.14
N ARG A 139 -19.24 -21.70 -6.40
CA ARG A 139 -18.90 -20.59 -7.31
C ARG A 139 -17.39 -20.36 -7.43
N GLY A 140 -16.62 -21.43 -7.62
CA GLY A 140 -15.17 -21.35 -7.80
C GLY A 140 -14.34 -21.47 -6.51
N LYS A 141 -14.93 -21.54 -5.32
CA LYS A 141 -14.17 -21.69 -4.06
C LYS A 141 -13.89 -23.16 -3.75
N ILE A 142 -12.61 -23.51 -3.67
CA ILE A 142 -12.15 -24.87 -3.33
C ILE A 142 -12.24 -25.03 -1.80
N LYS A 143 -13.14 -25.89 -1.33
CA LYS A 143 -13.27 -26.23 0.10
C LYS A 143 -12.63 -27.56 0.48
N GLN A 144 -12.36 -28.43 -0.49
CA GLN A 144 -11.80 -29.77 -0.25
C GLN A 144 -10.94 -30.19 -1.44
N GLY A 145 -9.69 -30.61 -1.19
CA GLY A 145 -8.77 -31.15 -2.20
C GLY A 145 -9.24 -32.52 -2.69
N GLY A 146 -9.03 -32.83 -3.97
CA GLY A 146 -9.33 -34.12 -4.59
C GLY A 146 -8.08 -34.81 -5.17
N SER A 147 -6.87 -34.37 -4.82
CA SER A 147 -5.61 -34.95 -5.31
C SER A 147 -5.17 -36.10 -4.41
N THR A 148 -4.67 -37.18 -5.02
CA THR A 148 -4.10 -38.32 -4.30
C THR A 148 -2.67 -38.05 -3.84
N ILE A 149 -2.15 -38.86 -2.89
CA ILE A 149 -0.72 -38.80 -2.47
C ILE A 149 0.19 -38.97 -3.69
N THR A 150 -0.15 -39.92 -4.60
CA THR A 150 0.62 -40.13 -5.84
C THR A 150 0.65 -38.87 -6.72
N GLN A 151 -0.46 -38.15 -6.86
CA GLN A 151 -0.52 -36.89 -7.57
C GLN A 151 0.33 -35.79 -6.89
N GLN A 152 0.37 -35.78 -5.56
CA GLN A 152 1.21 -34.85 -4.81
C GLN A 152 2.71 -35.16 -5.00
N VAL A 153 3.11 -36.43 -5.01
CA VAL A 153 4.50 -36.84 -5.35
C VAL A 153 4.85 -36.34 -6.75
N VAL A 154 4.00 -36.60 -7.74
CA VAL A 154 4.21 -36.14 -9.12
C VAL A 154 4.35 -34.60 -9.19
N LYS A 155 3.45 -33.88 -8.51
CA LYS A 155 3.48 -32.43 -8.41
C LYS A 155 4.83 -31.96 -7.86
N ASN A 156 5.29 -32.56 -6.78
CA ASN A 156 6.48 -32.12 -6.05
C ASN A 156 7.81 -32.50 -6.73
N THR A 157 7.81 -33.48 -7.65
CA THR A 157 9.05 -34.00 -8.28
C THR A 157 9.19 -33.70 -9.77
N TYR A 158 8.08 -33.65 -10.51
CA TYR A 158 8.12 -33.53 -11.99
C TYR A 158 7.47 -32.26 -12.55
N LEU A 159 6.68 -31.51 -11.75
CA LEU A 159 5.86 -30.41 -12.27
C LEU A 159 6.26 -29.08 -11.63
N SER A 160 6.05 -27.99 -12.38
CA SER A 160 6.16 -26.61 -11.87
C SER A 160 4.98 -26.25 -10.95
N SER A 161 5.11 -25.14 -10.24
CA SER A 161 4.07 -24.60 -9.34
C SER A 161 2.86 -24.01 -10.06
N GLU A 162 2.86 -23.91 -11.39
CA GLU A 162 1.76 -23.35 -12.18
C GLU A 162 0.43 -24.05 -11.95
N ARG A 163 -0.65 -23.29 -11.76
CA ARG A 163 -2.01 -23.81 -11.60
C ARG A 163 -2.78 -23.75 -12.92
N THR A 164 -2.46 -24.64 -13.87
CA THR A 164 -3.16 -24.76 -15.16
C THR A 164 -3.94 -26.06 -15.26
N TYR A 165 -5.05 -26.05 -16.02
CA TYR A 165 -5.80 -27.29 -16.32
C TYR A 165 -4.92 -28.30 -17.05
N THR A 166 -4.08 -27.82 -17.97
CA THR A 166 -3.09 -28.61 -18.70
C THR A 166 -2.16 -29.35 -17.76
N ARG A 167 -1.54 -28.62 -16.80
CA ARG A 167 -0.68 -29.23 -15.76
C ARG A 167 -1.43 -30.29 -14.95
N LYS A 168 -2.71 -30.02 -14.56
CA LYS A 168 -3.48 -30.99 -13.77
C LYS A 168 -3.78 -32.28 -14.55
N ILE A 169 -4.02 -32.21 -15.86
CA ILE A 169 -4.18 -33.39 -16.70
C ILE A 169 -2.86 -34.17 -16.81
N VAL A 170 -1.73 -33.46 -17.04
CA VAL A 170 -0.39 -34.08 -17.07
C VAL A 170 -0.09 -34.76 -15.71
N GLU A 171 -0.39 -34.12 -14.58
CA GLU A 171 -0.26 -34.68 -13.24
C GLU A 171 -1.03 -36.01 -13.09
N MET A 172 -2.29 -36.05 -13.54
CA MET A 172 -3.09 -37.25 -13.51
C MET A 172 -2.51 -38.39 -14.36
N ILE A 173 -2.01 -38.07 -15.57
CA ILE A 173 -1.37 -39.04 -16.46
C ILE A 173 -0.07 -39.56 -15.81
N LEU A 174 0.78 -38.64 -15.30
CA LEU A 174 2.00 -39.02 -14.61
C LEU A 174 1.77 -39.91 -13.38
N ALA A 175 0.77 -39.56 -12.56
CA ALA A 175 0.42 -40.36 -11.38
C ALA A 175 0.02 -41.78 -11.71
N GLN A 176 -0.73 -41.99 -12.80
CA GLN A 176 -1.08 -43.33 -13.26
C GLN A 176 0.14 -44.09 -13.80
N GLU A 177 1.03 -43.42 -14.54
CA GLU A 177 2.24 -44.06 -15.08
C GLU A 177 3.25 -44.35 -13.95
N LEU A 178 3.28 -43.52 -12.91
CA LEU A 178 4.14 -43.74 -11.74
C LEU A 178 3.76 -45.01 -10.99
N GLU A 179 2.48 -45.24 -10.74
CA GLU A 179 2.00 -46.46 -10.08
C GLU A 179 2.14 -47.77 -10.88
N LYS A 180 2.48 -47.68 -12.17
CA LYS A 180 2.89 -48.84 -12.95
C LYS A 180 4.36 -49.23 -12.70
N ARG A 181 5.18 -48.26 -12.21
CA ARG A 181 6.63 -48.46 -12.05
C ARG A 181 7.06 -48.59 -10.58
N TYR A 182 6.29 -48.03 -9.67
CA TYR A 182 6.61 -47.97 -8.25
C TYR A 182 5.46 -48.54 -7.39
N THR A 183 5.81 -49.18 -6.30
CA THR A 183 4.82 -49.71 -5.35
C THR A 183 4.21 -48.58 -4.49
N LYS A 184 3.11 -48.85 -3.82
CA LYS A 184 2.53 -47.88 -2.86
C LYS A 184 3.49 -47.58 -1.72
N ALA A 185 4.33 -48.53 -1.31
CA ALA A 185 5.38 -48.30 -0.32
C ALA A 185 6.45 -47.32 -0.82
N ASP A 186 6.94 -47.52 -2.07
CA ASP A 186 7.91 -46.59 -2.67
C ASP A 186 7.33 -45.16 -2.79
N ILE A 187 6.06 -45.05 -3.20
CA ILE A 187 5.39 -43.74 -3.34
C ILE A 187 5.23 -43.05 -1.98
N MET A 188 4.86 -43.78 -0.93
CA MET A 188 4.77 -43.23 0.42
C MET A 188 6.13 -42.83 0.96
N GLU A 189 7.16 -43.63 0.73
CA GLU A 189 8.56 -43.34 1.08
C GLU A 189 8.99 -42.00 0.47
N ILE A 190 8.79 -41.84 -0.83
CA ILE A 190 9.16 -40.62 -1.55
C ILE A 190 8.31 -39.43 -1.06
N TYR A 191 7.02 -39.64 -0.87
CA TYR A 191 6.11 -38.61 -0.33
C TYR A 191 6.63 -38.05 0.99
N CYS A 192 6.95 -38.91 1.94
CA CYS A 192 7.49 -38.53 3.26
C CYS A 192 8.84 -37.82 3.16
N ASN A 193 9.70 -38.23 2.23
CA ASN A 193 11.02 -37.64 2.05
C ASN A 193 11.02 -36.33 1.23
N THR A 194 9.95 -36.02 0.49
CA THR A 194 9.88 -34.82 -0.36
C THR A 194 9.07 -33.68 0.22
N ASN A 195 8.26 -33.93 1.25
CA ASN A 195 7.45 -32.88 1.87
C ASN A 195 8.28 -31.88 2.64
N PHE A 196 7.83 -30.63 2.64
CA PHE A 196 8.34 -29.53 3.44
C PHE A 196 7.50 -29.35 4.71
N TYR A 197 8.14 -29.17 5.85
CA TYR A 197 7.53 -29.08 7.17
C TYR A 197 7.73 -27.74 7.87
N GLY A 198 8.20 -26.70 7.16
CA GLY A 198 8.60 -25.42 7.77
C GLY A 198 10.01 -25.49 8.37
N ASN A 199 10.49 -24.35 8.88
CA ASN A 199 11.79 -24.20 9.55
C ASN A 199 12.95 -24.92 8.83
N ASN A 200 12.99 -24.83 7.50
CA ASN A 200 14.01 -25.48 6.67
C ASN A 200 14.07 -27.02 6.78
N CYS A 201 13.02 -27.66 7.30
CA CYS A 201 12.93 -29.12 7.43
C CYS A 201 12.33 -29.73 6.17
N TYR A 202 13.14 -30.43 5.39
CA TYR A 202 12.74 -31.20 4.23
C TYR A 202 12.85 -32.71 4.52
N GLY A 203 11.79 -33.43 4.28
CA GLY A 203 11.69 -34.83 4.63
C GLY A 203 11.34 -35.07 6.11
N VAL A 204 10.73 -36.20 6.35
CA VAL A 204 10.15 -36.54 7.65
C VAL A 204 11.21 -36.71 8.74
N GLU A 205 12.38 -37.25 8.43
CA GLU A 205 13.45 -37.45 9.41
C GLU A 205 13.94 -36.11 9.95
N ALA A 206 14.23 -35.17 9.04
CA ALA A 206 14.64 -33.81 9.43
C ALA A 206 13.58 -33.12 10.29
N ALA A 207 12.32 -33.23 9.92
CA ALA A 207 11.21 -32.66 10.68
C ALA A 207 11.03 -33.31 12.05
N SER A 208 11.17 -34.63 12.12
CA SER A 208 11.05 -35.40 13.36
C SER A 208 12.16 -35.01 14.36
N GLN A 209 13.39 -34.92 13.88
CA GLN A 209 14.54 -34.47 14.68
C GLN A 209 14.36 -33.00 15.14
N PHE A 210 13.95 -32.12 14.24
CA PHE A 210 13.79 -30.70 14.55
C PHE A 210 12.69 -30.44 15.58
N TYR A 211 11.51 -31.00 15.36
CA TYR A 211 10.33 -30.71 16.21
C TYR A 211 10.29 -31.55 17.48
N PHE A 212 10.78 -32.80 17.44
CA PHE A 212 10.58 -33.77 18.53
C PHE A 212 11.86 -34.40 19.08
N ASP A 213 13.03 -34.13 18.48
CA ASP A 213 14.33 -34.73 18.82
C ASP A 213 14.28 -36.27 18.81
N LYS A 214 13.55 -36.82 17.79
CA LYS A 214 13.37 -38.27 17.63
C LYS A 214 13.57 -38.67 16.17
N ALA A 215 13.94 -39.95 15.95
CA ALA A 215 13.90 -40.52 14.61
C ALA A 215 12.45 -40.67 14.10
N ALA A 216 12.24 -40.54 12.78
CA ALA A 216 10.92 -40.61 12.17
C ALA A 216 10.17 -41.94 12.44
N LYS A 217 10.88 -43.02 12.69
CA LYS A 217 10.32 -44.33 13.07
C LYS A 217 9.69 -44.35 14.47
N ASP A 218 10.16 -43.47 15.36
CA ASP A 218 9.81 -43.45 16.78
C ASP A 218 8.71 -42.40 17.11
N LEU A 219 8.11 -41.80 16.09
CA LEU A 219 7.04 -40.83 16.26
C LEU A 219 5.79 -41.49 16.90
N THR A 220 5.31 -40.83 17.96
CA THR A 220 4.02 -41.16 18.57
C THR A 220 2.85 -40.80 17.64
N VAL A 221 1.63 -41.18 18.00
CA VAL A 221 0.43 -40.91 17.20
C VAL A 221 0.20 -39.38 17.07
N GLU A 222 0.29 -38.66 18.16
CA GLU A 222 0.09 -37.19 18.20
C GLU A 222 1.21 -36.42 17.48
N GLU A 223 2.46 -36.87 17.57
CA GLU A 223 3.58 -36.30 16.84
C GLU A 223 3.45 -36.53 15.33
N ALA A 224 3.11 -37.77 14.96
CA ALA A 224 2.82 -38.14 13.56
C ALA A 224 1.65 -37.32 12.98
N ALA A 225 0.57 -37.14 13.73
CA ALA A 225 -0.57 -36.33 13.33
C ALA A 225 -0.18 -34.83 13.21
N THR A 226 0.74 -34.36 14.05
CA THR A 226 1.27 -33.00 13.98
C THR A 226 2.04 -32.79 12.67
N LEU A 227 2.99 -33.67 12.33
CA LEU A 227 3.75 -33.57 11.08
C LEU A 227 2.86 -33.68 9.85
N ALA A 228 1.89 -34.59 9.85
CA ALA A 228 0.91 -34.69 8.77
C ALA A 228 0.05 -33.41 8.62
N GLY A 229 -0.19 -32.71 9.73
CA GLY A 229 -0.89 -31.42 9.72
C GLY A 229 -0.04 -30.29 9.15
N ILE A 230 1.25 -30.22 9.52
CA ILE A 230 2.18 -29.20 9.07
C ILE A 230 2.38 -29.27 7.55
N SER A 231 2.60 -30.46 6.99
CA SER A 231 2.89 -30.63 5.56
C SER A 231 1.82 -30.09 4.62
N ASN A 232 0.59 -29.94 5.10
CA ASN A 232 -0.54 -29.41 4.33
C ASN A 232 -0.43 -27.90 4.03
N ALA A 233 0.05 -27.10 5.01
CA ALA A 233 0.32 -25.67 4.87
C ALA A 233 1.36 -25.24 5.93
N PRO A 234 2.65 -25.46 5.67
CA PRO A 234 3.73 -25.25 6.67
C PRO A 234 3.76 -23.85 7.24
N SER A 235 3.59 -22.81 6.42
CA SER A 235 3.58 -21.40 6.87
C SER A 235 2.47 -21.09 7.88
N ARG A 236 1.38 -21.89 7.86
CA ARG A 236 0.20 -21.66 8.70
C ARG A 236 0.17 -22.57 9.93
N TYR A 237 0.69 -23.80 9.81
CA TYR A 237 0.55 -24.82 10.85
C TYR A 237 1.87 -25.20 11.50
N GLU A 238 2.92 -24.43 11.27
CA GLU A 238 4.24 -24.59 11.90
C GLU A 238 4.15 -24.27 13.40
N PRO A 239 4.46 -25.24 14.30
CA PRO A 239 4.10 -25.13 15.71
C PRO A 239 4.96 -24.19 16.53
N VAL A 240 6.14 -23.77 16.06
CA VAL A 240 6.99 -22.79 16.77
C VAL A 240 6.38 -21.39 16.72
N ARG A 241 5.84 -21.02 15.55
CA ARG A 241 5.22 -19.69 15.36
C ARG A 241 3.73 -19.69 15.61
N HIS A 242 3.04 -20.81 15.34
CA HIS A 242 1.58 -20.91 15.37
C HIS A 242 1.10 -22.12 16.16
N PRO A 243 1.47 -22.27 17.47
CA PRO A 243 1.18 -23.45 18.28
C PRO A 243 -0.31 -23.79 18.36
N ASP A 244 -1.18 -22.79 18.51
CA ASP A 244 -2.63 -23.01 18.60
C ASP A 244 -3.22 -23.54 17.29
N LEU A 245 -2.75 -23.04 16.15
CA LEU A 245 -3.20 -23.51 14.84
C LEU A 245 -2.66 -24.91 14.55
N ALA A 246 -1.43 -25.21 14.93
CA ALA A 246 -0.83 -26.53 14.85
C ALA A 246 -1.59 -27.54 15.70
N LEU A 247 -1.90 -27.22 16.95
CA LEU A 247 -2.69 -28.06 17.85
C LEU A 247 -4.09 -28.35 17.27
N LYS A 248 -4.77 -27.34 16.78
CA LYS A 248 -6.08 -27.49 16.15
C LYS A 248 -6.00 -28.38 14.91
N LYS A 249 -4.97 -28.21 14.07
CA LYS A 249 -4.78 -29.03 12.87
C LYS A 249 -4.41 -30.47 13.21
N ARG A 250 -3.53 -30.72 14.22
CA ARG A 250 -3.24 -32.06 14.77
C ARG A 250 -4.51 -32.80 15.15
N ASN A 251 -5.40 -32.15 15.92
CA ASN A 251 -6.63 -32.76 16.39
C ASN A 251 -7.59 -33.06 15.22
N GLN A 252 -7.57 -32.31 14.13
CA GLN A 252 -8.31 -32.63 12.91
C GLN A 252 -7.76 -33.87 12.21
N VAL A 253 -6.42 -34.03 12.17
CA VAL A 253 -5.79 -35.22 11.61
C VAL A 253 -6.12 -36.45 12.45
N LEU A 254 -6.01 -36.40 13.79
CA LEU A 254 -6.40 -37.46 14.72
C LEU A 254 -7.86 -37.89 14.51
N LYS A 255 -8.77 -36.92 14.36
CA LYS A 255 -10.18 -37.24 14.06
C LYS A 255 -10.36 -37.90 12.70
N SER A 256 -9.53 -37.55 11.72
CA SER A 256 -9.54 -38.26 10.42
C SER A 256 -9.03 -39.69 10.56
N MET A 257 -8.00 -39.94 11.39
CA MET A 257 -7.46 -41.29 11.65
C MET A 257 -8.48 -42.17 12.35
N GLU A 258 -9.16 -41.64 13.37
CA GLU A 258 -10.26 -42.33 14.06
C GLU A 258 -11.42 -42.65 13.09
N THR A 259 -11.84 -41.66 12.29
CA THR A 259 -12.95 -41.85 11.30
C THR A 259 -12.67 -42.95 10.27
N VAL A 260 -11.39 -43.17 9.92
CA VAL A 260 -10.96 -44.19 8.95
C VAL A 260 -10.65 -45.54 9.64
N GLY A 261 -10.65 -45.59 10.96
CA GLY A 261 -10.42 -46.80 11.76
C GLY A 261 -8.94 -47.12 12.00
N TYR A 262 -8.03 -46.11 11.90
CA TYR A 262 -6.62 -46.26 12.30
C TYR A 262 -6.38 -46.01 13.79
N LEU A 263 -7.38 -45.42 14.47
CA LEU A 263 -7.37 -45.24 15.93
C LEU A 263 -8.70 -45.74 16.49
N THR A 264 -8.66 -46.31 17.68
CA THR A 264 -9.85 -46.50 18.49
C THR A 264 -10.31 -45.16 19.08
N GLU A 265 -11.56 -45.10 19.59
CA GLU A 265 -12.06 -43.92 20.28
C GLU A 265 -11.21 -43.56 21.50
N GLU A 266 -10.74 -44.58 22.26
CA GLU A 266 -9.88 -44.44 23.44
C GLU A 266 -8.50 -43.86 23.04
N ASP A 267 -7.85 -44.37 21.99
CA ASP A 267 -6.58 -43.88 21.49
C ASP A 267 -6.69 -42.46 20.97
N TYR A 268 -7.81 -42.14 20.31
CA TYR A 268 -8.10 -40.77 19.83
C TYR A 268 -8.22 -39.77 20.99
N GLU A 269 -9.01 -40.11 22.02
CA GLU A 269 -9.17 -39.23 23.17
C GLU A 269 -7.86 -39.03 23.93
N ALA A 270 -7.06 -40.08 24.10
CA ALA A 270 -5.74 -40.01 24.72
C ALA A 270 -4.77 -39.10 23.91
N ALA A 271 -4.74 -39.27 22.57
CA ALA A 271 -3.88 -38.45 21.71
C ALA A 271 -4.30 -36.96 21.64
N VAL A 272 -5.61 -36.68 21.70
CA VAL A 272 -6.12 -35.29 21.75
C VAL A 272 -5.77 -34.61 23.07
N ALA A 273 -5.86 -35.35 24.20
CA ALA A 273 -5.52 -34.84 25.53
C ALA A 273 -4.01 -34.61 25.72
N SER A 274 -3.15 -35.25 24.89
CA SER A 274 -1.72 -35.08 24.95
C SER A 274 -1.31 -33.64 24.59
N PRO A 275 -0.42 -32.99 25.39
CA PRO A 275 0.07 -31.63 25.07
C PRO A 275 0.91 -31.65 23.79
N LEU A 276 0.92 -30.52 23.07
CA LEU A 276 1.84 -30.31 21.94
C LEU A 276 3.21 -29.88 22.49
N THR A 277 4.13 -30.81 22.65
CA THR A 277 5.48 -30.56 23.14
C THR A 277 6.45 -30.49 21.97
N ILE A 278 7.14 -29.36 21.82
CA ILE A 278 8.13 -29.13 20.76
C ILE A 278 9.52 -29.06 21.39
N SER A 279 10.49 -29.73 20.79
CA SER A 279 11.88 -29.77 21.27
C SER A 279 12.52 -28.37 21.30
N GLY A 280 13.41 -28.14 22.29
CA GLY A 280 14.20 -26.92 22.41
C GLY A 280 15.17 -26.66 21.24
N ASN A 281 15.51 -27.67 20.44
CA ASN A 281 16.33 -27.55 19.25
C ASN A 281 15.62 -26.73 18.15
N SER A 282 14.28 -26.66 18.18
CA SER A 282 13.47 -25.84 17.26
C SER A 282 13.71 -24.31 17.37
N GLN A 283 14.40 -23.86 18.43
CA GLN A 283 14.71 -22.43 18.65
C GLN A 283 16.03 -21.97 18.01
N LYS A 284 16.86 -22.87 17.48
CA LYS A 284 18.02 -22.48 16.69
C LYS A 284 17.57 -22.00 15.32
N GLY A 285 17.56 -20.66 15.13
CA GLY A 285 17.29 -20.03 13.84
C GLY A 285 18.27 -20.50 12.76
N THR A 286 17.98 -20.20 11.51
CA THR A 286 18.90 -20.44 10.38
C THR A 286 20.21 -19.70 10.64
N ASP A 287 21.37 -20.34 10.44
CA ASP A 287 22.71 -19.73 10.55
C ASP A 287 23.01 -18.76 9.39
N GLU A 288 22.05 -18.48 8.54
CA GLU A 288 22.20 -17.58 7.39
C GLU A 288 22.39 -16.14 7.87
N ASP A 289 23.47 -15.50 7.43
CA ASP A 289 23.70 -14.08 7.63
C ASP A 289 22.77 -13.21 6.74
N TYR A 290 22.86 -11.90 6.88
CA TYR A 290 22.01 -10.98 6.14
C TYR A 290 22.21 -11.04 4.61
N LEU A 291 23.45 -11.28 4.13
CA LEU A 291 23.76 -11.38 2.71
C LEU A 291 23.20 -12.67 2.12
N ASN A 292 23.46 -13.82 2.75
CA ASN A 292 22.99 -15.11 2.28
C ASN A 292 21.46 -15.22 2.31
N SER A 293 20.81 -14.72 3.37
CA SER A 293 19.35 -14.70 3.47
C SER A 293 18.71 -13.82 2.38
N PHE A 294 19.31 -12.66 2.08
CA PHE A 294 18.84 -11.80 1.00
C PHE A 294 19.10 -12.39 -0.39
N ALA A 295 20.29 -12.99 -0.61
CA ALA A 295 20.60 -13.66 -1.86
C ALA A 295 19.61 -14.78 -2.18
N LEU A 296 19.29 -15.62 -1.19
CA LEU A 296 18.33 -16.71 -1.37
C LEU A 296 16.91 -16.18 -1.62
N TYR A 297 16.50 -15.15 -0.89
CA TYR A 297 15.21 -14.49 -1.15
C TYR A 297 15.12 -13.95 -2.60
N ALA A 298 16.13 -13.18 -3.00
CA ALA A 298 16.19 -12.58 -4.34
C ALA A 298 16.28 -13.65 -5.45
N ALA A 299 17.09 -14.71 -5.24
CA ALA A 299 17.16 -15.82 -6.18
C ALA A 299 15.82 -16.57 -6.30
N THR A 300 15.08 -16.73 -5.21
CA THR A 300 13.75 -17.36 -5.23
C THR A 300 12.79 -16.56 -6.09
N LEU A 301 12.73 -15.24 -5.92
CA LEU A 301 11.90 -14.38 -6.78
C LEU A 301 12.34 -14.45 -8.24
N ARG A 302 13.66 -14.49 -8.48
CA ARG A 302 14.19 -14.60 -9.84
C ARG A 302 13.83 -15.93 -10.50
N MET A 303 13.84 -17.04 -9.76
CA MET A 303 13.36 -18.33 -10.25
C MET A 303 11.85 -18.32 -10.56
N MET A 304 11.06 -17.66 -9.74
CA MET A 304 9.63 -17.48 -10.01
C MET A 304 9.41 -16.69 -11.32
N GLU A 305 10.17 -15.62 -11.53
CA GLU A 305 10.06 -14.75 -12.70
C GLU A 305 10.43 -15.47 -13.99
N VAL A 306 11.57 -16.15 -14.05
CA VAL A 306 12.00 -16.89 -15.26
C VAL A 306 11.07 -18.05 -15.58
N ASN A 307 10.35 -18.56 -14.59
CA ASN A 307 9.29 -19.55 -14.75
C ASN A 307 7.90 -18.92 -14.89
N GLN A 308 7.82 -17.64 -15.27
CA GLN A 308 6.61 -16.94 -15.69
C GLN A 308 5.55 -16.80 -14.59
N PHE A 309 5.96 -16.73 -13.32
CA PHE A 309 5.01 -16.36 -12.26
C PHE A 309 4.46 -14.96 -12.53
N PRO A 310 3.13 -14.76 -12.55
CA PRO A 310 2.52 -13.48 -12.90
C PRO A 310 2.58 -12.49 -11.72
N PHE A 311 3.74 -11.86 -11.50
CA PHE A 311 3.86 -10.83 -10.48
C PHE A 311 2.88 -9.69 -10.76
N THR A 312 2.11 -9.32 -9.73
CA THR A 312 1.22 -8.16 -9.74
C THR A 312 1.34 -7.39 -8.42
N TYR A 313 1.25 -6.07 -8.52
CA TYR A 313 1.39 -5.14 -7.39
C TYR A 313 0.11 -4.33 -7.18
N HIS A 314 -0.84 -4.44 -8.11
CA HIS A 314 -2.17 -3.83 -8.05
C HIS A 314 -3.25 -4.90 -7.87
N PHE A 315 -4.21 -4.65 -6.97
CA PHE A 315 -5.36 -5.52 -6.71
C PHE A 315 -6.63 -4.69 -6.66
N SER A 316 -7.66 -5.14 -7.37
CA SER A 316 -8.96 -4.45 -7.37
C SER A 316 -9.86 -4.90 -6.22
N THR A 317 -9.65 -6.11 -5.69
CA THR A 317 -10.48 -6.69 -4.64
C THR A 317 -9.64 -7.44 -3.60
N ARG A 318 -10.22 -7.60 -2.39
CA ARG A 318 -9.60 -8.40 -1.33
C ARG A 318 -9.48 -9.89 -1.73
N GLU A 319 -10.48 -10.44 -2.41
CA GLU A 319 -10.47 -11.85 -2.86
C GLU A 319 -9.36 -12.10 -3.88
N GLU A 320 -9.14 -11.16 -4.81
CA GLU A 320 -8.02 -11.21 -5.76
C GLU A 320 -6.67 -11.23 -5.04
N LYS A 321 -6.48 -10.33 -4.06
CA LYS A 321 -5.25 -10.27 -3.26
C LYS A 321 -5.02 -11.54 -2.46
N GLU A 322 -6.05 -12.09 -1.79
CA GLU A 322 -5.94 -13.34 -1.03
C GLU A 322 -5.61 -14.53 -1.93
N ASN A 323 -6.23 -14.63 -3.10
CA ASN A 323 -5.93 -15.68 -4.08
C ASN A 323 -4.50 -15.56 -4.64
N TYR A 324 -4.05 -14.34 -4.94
CA TYR A 324 -2.68 -14.10 -5.38
C TYR A 324 -1.68 -14.47 -4.28
N GLN A 325 -1.93 -14.07 -3.04
CA GLN A 325 -1.05 -14.36 -1.91
C GLN A 325 -0.87 -15.88 -1.71
N GLU A 326 -1.95 -16.67 -1.82
CA GLU A 326 -1.86 -18.14 -1.74
C GLU A 326 -0.99 -18.72 -2.87
N GLN A 327 -1.15 -18.22 -4.10
CA GLN A 327 -0.33 -18.66 -5.24
C GLN A 327 1.13 -18.25 -5.10
N TYR A 328 1.38 -17.03 -4.61
CA TYR A 328 2.72 -16.52 -4.35
C TYR A 328 3.44 -17.37 -3.32
N GLU A 329 2.81 -17.64 -2.17
CA GLU A 329 3.40 -18.45 -1.09
C GLU A 329 3.72 -19.88 -1.55
N GLU A 330 2.83 -20.50 -2.31
CA GLU A 330 3.06 -21.85 -2.86
C GLU A 330 4.23 -21.85 -3.84
N SER A 331 4.28 -20.87 -4.75
CA SER A 331 5.35 -20.73 -5.75
C SER A 331 6.69 -20.40 -5.10
N TYR A 332 6.69 -19.44 -4.16
CA TYR A 332 7.88 -19.08 -3.40
C TYR A 332 8.44 -20.28 -2.63
N ALA A 333 7.62 -21.01 -1.91
CA ALA A 333 8.05 -22.20 -1.17
C ALA A 333 8.62 -23.28 -2.10
N TYR A 334 8.05 -23.44 -3.31
CA TYR A 334 8.56 -24.38 -4.30
C TYR A 334 9.95 -23.98 -4.78
N TYR A 335 10.15 -22.74 -5.27
CA TYR A 335 11.44 -22.33 -5.82
C TYR A 335 12.52 -22.12 -4.76
N ASN A 336 12.15 -21.68 -3.55
CA ASN A 336 13.09 -21.64 -2.43
C ASN A 336 13.62 -23.02 -2.07
N ARG A 337 12.77 -24.04 -2.08
CA ARG A 337 13.16 -25.44 -1.91
C ARG A 337 14.10 -25.91 -3.03
N GLU A 338 13.76 -25.63 -4.28
CA GLU A 338 14.59 -25.99 -5.43
C GLU A 338 15.98 -25.37 -5.33
N LEU A 339 16.06 -24.08 -4.99
CA LEU A 339 17.35 -23.41 -4.81
C LEU A 339 18.18 -23.98 -3.66
N ARG A 340 17.55 -24.42 -2.56
CA ARG A 340 18.28 -24.99 -1.42
C ARG A 340 18.86 -26.38 -1.72
N ALA A 341 18.24 -27.11 -2.60
CA ALA A 341 18.47 -28.55 -2.77
C ALA A 341 18.95 -28.94 -4.17
N GLY A 342 18.98 -28.00 -5.12
CA GLY A 342 19.17 -28.31 -6.52
C GLY A 342 20.60 -28.14 -7.04
N GLY A 343 21.59 -27.85 -6.19
CA GLY A 343 22.99 -27.70 -6.61
C GLY A 343 23.21 -26.53 -7.58
N TYR A 344 22.58 -25.40 -7.29
CA TYR A 344 22.75 -24.18 -8.09
C TYR A 344 24.00 -23.41 -7.71
N THR A 345 24.50 -22.59 -8.61
CA THR A 345 25.44 -21.52 -8.29
C THR A 345 24.76 -20.18 -8.52
N ILE A 346 24.65 -19.39 -7.45
CA ILE A 346 24.02 -18.06 -7.44
C ILE A 346 25.12 -17.01 -7.46
N TYR A 347 25.26 -16.29 -8.55
CA TYR A 347 26.21 -15.17 -8.70
C TYR A 347 25.51 -13.90 -8.25
N THR A 348 26.10 -13.20 -7.27
CA THR A 348 25.51 -11.97 -6.73
C THR A 348 26.42 -10.77 -6.92
N SER A 349 25.84 -9.58 -6.79
CA SER A 349 26.52 -8.29 -6.70
C SER A 349 26.93 -7.93 -5.26
N LEU A 350 26.63 -8.79 -4.30
CA LEU A 350 26.85 -8.52 -2.88
C LEU A 350 28.35 -8.38 -2.58
N ASN A 351 28.69 -7.32 -1.84
CA ASN A 351 30.06 -6.99 -1.48
C ASN A 351 30.25 -7.11 0.05
N PRO A 352 30.97 -8.15 0.51
CA PRO A 352 31.18 -8.37 1.95
C PRO A 352 31.95 -7.24 2.64
N GLU A 353 32.84 -6.52 1.93
CA GLU A 353 33.59 -5.40 2.50
C GLU A 353 32.67 -4.19 2.76
N ILE A 354 31.82 -3.83 1.79
CA ILE A 354 30.79 -2.81 1.95
C ILE A 354 29.84 -3.19 3.07
N GLN A 355 29.40 -4.46 3.11
CA GLN A 355 28.53 -4.99 4.15
C GLN A 355 29.14 -4.82 5.55
N ALA A 356 30.37 -5.29 5.75
CA ALA A 356 31.04 -5.23 7.06
C ALA A 356 31.26 -3.78 7.52
N LYS A 357 31.67 -2.89 6.61
CA LYS A 357 31.90 -1.50 6.91
C LYS A 357 30.58 -0.78 7.26
N ALA A 358 29.51 -1.01 6.49
CA ALA A 358 28.22 -0.43 6.73
C ALA A 358 27.57 -0.96 8.03
N GLN A 359 27.74 -2.26 8.33
CA GLN A 359 27.29 -2.85 9.59
C GLN A 359 27.98 -2.19 10.79
N THR A 360 29.31 -2.06 10.74
CA THR A 360 30.08 -1.40 11.79
C THR A 360 29.61 0.03 12.04
N LEU A 361 29.44 0.83 10.97
CA LEU A 361 29.02 2.22 11.09
C LEU A 361 27.56 2.37 11.56
N LEU A 362 26.68 1.41 11.27
CA LEU A 362 25.34 1.35 11.83
C LEU A 362 25.38 1.03 13.32
N ASP A 363 26.16 0.04 13.74
CA ASP A 363 26.28 -0.37 15.14
C ASP A 363 26.91 0.74 15.99
N GLU A 364 27.96 1.42 15.50
CA GLU A 364 28.57 2.61 16.12
C GLU A 364 27.55 3.76 16.21
N GLY A 365 26.80 4.01 15.15
CA GLY A 365 25.76 5.04 15.10
C GLY A 365 24.67 4.87 16.14
N LEU A 366 24.41 3.61 16.54
CA LEU A 366 23.39 3.25 17.54
C LEU A 366 23.99 2.82 18.89
N ALA A 367 25.29 2.89 19.09
CA ALA A 367 25.98 2.40 20.29
C ALA A 367 25.50 3.04 21.61
N LYS A 368 24.91 4.23 21.55
CA LYS A 368 24.28 4.92 22.69
C LYS A 368 23.11 4.12 23.29
N PHE A 369 22.35 3.38 22.45
CA PHE A 369 21.18 2.61 22.87
C PHE A 369 21.61 1.20 23.29
N LYS A 370 21.72 0.98 24.60
CA LYS A 370 22.26 -0.26 25.17
C LYS A 370 21.20 -1.24 25.64
N GLU A 371 19.95 -0.86 25.60
CA GLU A 371 18.85 -1.70 26.06
C GLU A 371 18.73 -2.96 25.21
N VAL A 372 18.65 -4.10 25.90
CA VAL A 372 18.56 -5.44 25.31
C VAL A 372 17.29 -6.09 25.79
N GLN A 373 16.57 -6.76 24.90
CA GLN A 373 15.37 -7.55 25.20
C GLN A 373 15.72 -8.86 25.89
N GLU A 374 14.73 -9.56 26.46
CA GLU A 374 14.93 -10.87 27.11
C GLU A 374 15.59 -11.93 26.22
N ASN A 375 15.39 -11.84 24.90
CA ASN A 375 15.98 -12.71 23.90
C ASN A 375 17.42 -12.34 23.51
N GLY A 376 18.05 -11.38 24.18
CA GLY A 376 19.42 -10.92 23.91
C GLY A 376 19.59 -9.93 22.78
N LYS A 377 18.51 -9.56 22.06
CA LYS A 377 18.55 -8.59 20.95
C LYS A 377 18.43 -7.15 21.43
N PHE A 378 19.09 -6.23 20.75
CA PHE A 378 18.92 -4.80 21.04
C PHE A 378 17.49 -4.37 20.84
N SER A 379 16.97 -3.58 21.78
CA SER A 379 15.61 -3.00 21.71
C SER A 379 15.50 -1.99 20.56
N MET A 380 16.46 -1.05 20.47
CA MET A 380 16.59 -0.13 19.33
C MET A 380 17.30 -0.83 18.18
N GLN A 381 16.69 -0.87 17.03
CA GLN A 381 17.18 -1.49 15.81
C GLN A 381 17.48 -0.46 14.70
N GLY A 382 18.24 -0.89 13.71
CA GLY A 382 18.48 -0.16 12.49
C GLY A 382 18.64 -1.13 11.32
N ALA A 383 18.26 -0.72 10.14
CA ALA A 383 18.45 -1.50 8.93
C ALA A 383 18.74 -0.57 7.74
N ALA A 384 19.48 -1.11 6.75
CA ALA A 384 19.84 -0.33 5.57
C ALA A 384 19.99 -1.21 4.33
N VAL A 385 19.83 -0.59 3.15
CA VAL A 385 20.10 -1.19 1.84
C VAL A 385 20.94 -0.23 1.04
N ILE A 386 21.98 -0.74 0.39
CA ILE A 386 22.90 0.03 -0.46
C ILE A 386 22.84 -0.52 -1.89
N ILE A 387 22.65 0.37 -2.85
CA ILE A 387 22.59 0.08 -4.28
C ILE A 387 23.74 0.82 -4.98
N ASP A 388 24.48 0.12 -5.82
CA ASP A 388 25.43 0.72 -6.75
C ASP A 388 24.65 1.27 -7.97
N ASN A 389 24.63 2.59 -8.15
CA ASN A 389 23.81 3.23 -9.18
C ASN A 389 24.36 2.98 -10.61
N LYS A 390 25.64 2.66 -10.74
CA LYS A 390 26.23 2.32 -12.04
C LYS A 390 25.69 0.99 -12.57
N THR A 391 25.53 0.03 -11.66
CA THR A 391 25.07 -1.33 -12.04
C THR A 391 23.57 -1.53 -11.79
N GLY A 392 22.98 -0.74 -10.90
CA GLY A 392 21.58 -0.87 -10.43
C GLY A 392 21.36 -1.99 -9.41
N TYR A 393 22.39 -2.74 -9.05
CA TYR A 393 22.28 -3.87 -8.12
C TYR A 393 22.43 -3.47 -6.66
N VAL A 394 21.77 -4.21 -5.78
CA VAL A 394 21.98 -4.15 -4.34
C VAL A 394 23.36 -4.77 -4.01
N VAL A 395 24.22 -4.00 -3.35
CA VAL A 395 25.57 -4.43 -2.97
C VAL A 395 25.71 -4.78 -1.49
N ALA A 396 24.81 -4.29 -0.63
CA ALA A 396 24.77 -4.63 0.78
C ALA A 396 23.37 -4.49 1.39
N THR A 397 23.07 -5.34 2.40
CA THR A 397 21.82 -5.30 3.17
C THR A 397 22.13 -5.49 4.66
N ILE A 398 21.90 -4.46 5.45
CA ILE A 398 22.03 -4.51 6.91
C ILE A 398 20.62 -4.77 7.49
N GLY A 399 20.40 -5.96 8.03
CA GLY A 399 19.10 -6.39 8.53
C GLY A 399 18.79 -6.00 9.97
N GLY A 400 19.82 -5.60 10.77
CA GLY A 400 19.65 -5.27 12.18
C GLY A 400 20.96 -4.86 12.82
N ARG A 401 20.96 -4.64 14.14
CA ARG A 401 22.14 -4.37 14.95
C ARG A 401 22.85 -5.66 15.33
N GLY A 402 24.17 -5.65 15.20
CA GLY A 402 25.02 -6.82 15.49
C GLY A 402 24.81 -7.94 14.48
N THR A 403 25.39 -9.12 14.78
CA THR A 403 25.36 -10.29 13.90
C THR A 403 24.49 -11.44 14.44
N GLU A 404 24.05 -11.33 15.70
CA GLU A 404 23.29 -12.39 16.39
C GLU A 404 21.81 -12.42 15.98
N ASP A 405 21.22 -11.27 15.63
CA ASP A 405 19.86 -11.20 15.13
C ASP A 405 19.81 -11.52 13.64
N LYS A 406 19.28 -12.69 13.29
CA LYS A 406 19.20 -13.15 11.89
C LYS A 406 17.97 -12.62 11.14
N TYR A 407 17.08 -11.88 11.80
CA TYR A 407 15.90 -11.28 11.17
C TYR A 407 16.31 -10.10 10.28
N ASN A 408 16.26 -10.29 8.97
CA ASN A 408 16.67 -9.27 8.00
C ASN A 408 15.55 -8.26 7.73
N ARG A 409 15.53 -7.16 8.49
CA ARG A 409 14.51 -6.09 8.37
C ARG A 409 14.58 -5.36 7.05
N ALA A 410 15.69 -5.43 6.34
CA ALA A 410 15.86 -4.73 5.06
C ALA A 410 14.80 -5.11 4.02
N TYR A 411 14.34 -6.37 4.02
CA TYR A 411 13.35 -6.85 3.06
C TYR A 411 12.13 -7.56 3.69
N LEU A 412 12.19 -7.88 5.00
CA LEU A 412 11.08 -8.56 5.69
C LEU A 412 10.17 -7.61 6.46
N SER A 413 10.70 -6.46 6.91
CA SER A 413 9.92 -5.51 7.71
C SER A 413 9.23 -4.47 6.84
N TYR A 414 7.95 -4.22 7.16
CA TYR A 414 7.15 -3.12 6.64
C TYR A 414 7.09 -2.03 7.70
N ARG A 415 7.52 -0.80 7.36
CA ARG A 415 7.66 0.33 8.27
C ARG A 415 7.05 1.59 7.68
N GLN A 416 6.53 2.47 8.55
CA GLN A 416 5.96 3.73 8.09
C GLN A 416 7.07 4.66 7.58
N PRO A 417 7.11 4.98 6.28
CA PRO A 417 8.19 5.77 5.69
C PRO A 417 8.17 7.25 6.15
N GLY A 418 7.03 7.72 6.66
CA GLY A 418 6.85 9.13 6.95
C GLY A 418 7.17 9.99 5.73
N SER A 419 7.65 11.19 5.95
CA SER A 419 7.96 12.15 4.86
C SER A 419 9.02 11.70 3.85
N SER A 420 9.69 10.55 4.04
CA SER A 420 10.63 10.05 3.02
C SER A 420 9.94 9.52 1.77
N ILE A 421 8.61 9.29 1.80
CA ILE A 421 7.85 8.88 0.63
C ILE A 421 7.50 10.04 -0.32
N LYS A 422 7.43 11.28 0.20
CA LYS A 422 6.98 12.46 -0.54
C LYS A 422 7.63 12.64 -1.92
N PRO A 423 8.96 12.49 -2.07
CA PRO A 423 9.58 12.61 -3.39
C PRO A 423 9.04 11.62 -4.41
N LEU A 424 8.72 10.40 -3.99
CA LEU A 424 8.32 9.30 -4.88
C LEU A 424 6.82 9.27 -5.18
N LEU A 425 5.99 9.69 -4.22
CA LEU A 425 4.54 9.55 -4.30
C LEU A 425 3.83 10.85 -4.71
N ASP A 426 4.31 11.99 -4.20
CA ASP A 426 3.63 13.27 -4.35
C ASP A 426 4.33 14.14 -5.40
N TYR A 427 5.59 14.52 -5.12
CA TYR A 427 6.30 15.58 -5.85
C TYR A 427 6.79 15.15 -7.24
N ALA A 428 7.43 13.98 -7.37
CA ALA A 428 7.89 13.52 -8.67
C ALA A 428 6.73 13.23 -9.63
N PRO A 429 5.63 12.57 -9.22
CA PRO A 429 4.45 12.46 -10.07
C PRO A 429 3.86 13.82 -10.49
N ALA A 430 3.80 14.80 -9.58
CA ALA A 430 3.26 16.11 -9.88
C ALA A 430 4.10 16.89 -10.92
N LEU A 431 5.43 16.76 -10.84
CA LEU A 431 6.37 17.30 -11.83
C LEU A 431 6.27 16.55 -13.17
N ASP A 432 6.18 15.22 -13.13
CA ASP A 432 6.14 14.36 -14.33
C ASP A 432 4.87 14.54 -15.15
N LEU A 433 3.75 14.77 -14.45
CA LEU A 433 2.46 15.09 -15.04
C LEU A 433 2.33 16.56 -15.49
N GLY A 434 3.32 17.41 -15.16
CA GLY A 434 3.30 18.84 -15.47
C GLY A 434 2.19 19.61 -14.74
N ILE A 435 1.74 19.10 -13.58
CA ILE A 435 0.77 19.79 -12.71
C ILE A 435 1.44 20.98 -12.04
N TYR A 436 2.67 20.79 -11.58
CA TYR A 436 3.51 21.78 -10.94
C TYR A 436 4.90 21.83 -11.59
N ASN A 437 5.62 22.95 -11.40
CA ASN A 437 7.05 23.08 -11.59
C ASN A 437 7.75 23.38 -10.26
N ALA A 438 9.08 23.44 -10.22
CA ALA A 438 9.84 23.65 -8.98
C ALA A 438 9.58 25.00 -8.31
N ALA A 439 9.22 26.03 -9.09
CA ALA A 439 8.92 27.39 -8.63
C ALA A 439 7.43 27.65 -8.37
N SER A 440 6.55 26.71 -8.72
CA SER A 440 5.10 26.85 -8.51
C SER A 440 4.78 27.12 -7.05
N LEU A 441 3.92 28.12 -6.78
CA LEU A 441 3.45 28.47 -5.45
C LEU A 441 2.36 27.50 -4.99
N VAL A 442 2.44 27.12 -3.72
CA VAL A 442 1.42 26.33 -3.01
C VAL A 442 1.22 26.96 -1.63
N ASP A 443 -0.03 27.10 -1.20
CA ASP A 443 -0.34 27.74 0.08
C ASP A 443 -0.20 26.73 1.24
N ASP A 444 0.73 27.04 2.16
CA ASP A 444 0.96 26.29 3.39
C ASP A 444 0.17 26.89 4.54
N HIS A 445 -1.08 26.49 4.68
CA HIS A 445 -1.95 26.92 5.77
C HIS A 445 -2.50 25.74 6.60
N LYS A 446 -3.11 26.07 7.74
CA LYS A 446 -3.77 25.06 8.58
C LYS A 446 -5.10 24.62 7.97
N TRP A 447 -5.22 23.34 7.69
CA TRP A 447 -6.47 22.72 7.26
C TRP A 447 -7.34 22.32 8.45
N GLU A 448 -8.64 22.42 8.31
CA GLU A 448 -9.60 21.99 9.35
C GLU A 448 -9.56 20.48 9.52
N ASP A 449 -9.60 19.72 8.43
CA ASP A 449 -9.59 18.24 8.40
C ASP A 449 -8.30 17.65 7.81
N GLY A 450 -7.21 18.42 7.72
CA GLY A 450 -5.94 17.99 7.10
C GLY A 450 -4.79 17.77 8.09
N PRO A 451 -3.62 17.40 7.60
CA PRO A 451 -2.45 17.18 8.45
C PRO A 451 -1.89 18.51 8.95
N SER A 452 -1.29 18.49 10.14
CA SER A 452 -0.49 19.59 10.64
C SER A 452 0.97 19.45 10.21
N ASN A 453 1.66 20.58 10.00
CA ASN A 453 3.10 20.59 9.83
C ASN A 453 3.83 20.19 11.11
N SER A 454 5.00 19.59 10.96
CA SER A 454 5.88 19.31 12.10
C SER A 454 6.27 20.62 12.80
N GLY A 455 6.03 20.71 14.09
CA GLY A 455 6.27 21.93 14.87
C GLY A 455 5.13 22.97 14.82
N GLY A 456 4.06 22.73 14.05
CA GLY A 456 2.85 23.57 14.04
C GLY A 456 3.00 24.93 13.35
N ASN A 457 4.09 25.15 12.60
CA ASN A 457 4.30 26.39 11.87
C ASN A 457 3.75 26.29 10.43
N TYR A 458 3.23 27.40 9.92
CA TYR A 458 2.72 27.56 8.57
C TYR A 458 3.38 28.79 7.95
N PHE A 459 3.67 28.72 6.64
CA PHE A 459 4.53 29.71 5.95
C PHE A 459 3.81 30.50 4.84
N GLY A 460 2.48 30.23 4.65
CA GLY A 460 1.72 30.83 3.57
C GLY A 460 2.17 30.33 2.20
N GLU A 461 2.22 31.20 1.21
CA GLU A 461 2.68 30.83 -0.12
C GLU A 461 4.17 30.48 -0.14
N VAL A 462 4.47 29.25 -0.50
CA VAL A 462 5.84 28.71 -0.64
C VAL A 462 6.01 28.06 -2.00
N THR A 463 7.25 28.02 -2.52
CA THR A 463 7.52 27.25 -3.73
C THR A 463 7.47 25.74 -3.46
N LEU A 464 7.18 24.96 -4.50
CA LEU A 464 7.23 23.50 -4.44
C LEU A 464 8.59 23.01 -3.89
N ARG A 465 9.68 23.62 -4.33
CA ARG A 465 11.06 23.39 -3.85
C ARG A 465 11.20 23.64 -2.36
N GLU A 466 10.77 24.78 -1.89
CA GLU A 466 10.84 25.13 -0.47
C GLU A 466 10.00 24.20 0.38
N ALA A 467 8.79 23.90 -0.04
CA ALA A 467 7.88 23.00 0.64
C ALA A 467 8.48 21.60 0.87
N LEU A 468 9.14 21.02 -0.15
CA LEU A 468 9.79 19.71 -0.01
C LEU A 468 11.02 19.79 0.90
N ASN A 469 11.82 20.84 0.80
CA ASN A 469 13.02 21.03 1.63
C ASN A 469 12.67 21.22 3.11
N ARG A 470 11.59 21.92 3.42
CA ARG A 470 11.00 22.07 4.76
C ARG A 470 10.20 20.81 5.17
N SER A 471 9.85 19.97 4.20
CA SER A 471 9.02 18.78 4.43
C SER A 471 7.60 19.09 4.91
N LEU A 472 6.95 20.13 4.38
CA LEU A 472 5.61 20.56 4.78
C LEU A 472 4.57 19.45 4.48
N ASN A 473 3.73 19.16 5.46
CA ASN A 473 2.73 18.10 5.34
C ASN A 473 1.47 18.58 4.60
N THR A 474 1.04 19.79 4.89
CA THR A 474 -0.10 20.44 4.26
C THR A 474 0.06 20.54 2.75
N VAL A 475 1.26 20.91 2.30
CA VAL A 475 1.59 21.02 0.89
C VAL A 475 1.68 19.65 0.21
N ALA A 476 2.32 18.65 0.86
CA ALA A 476 2.37 17.29 0.33
C ALA A 476 0.97 16.70 0.12
N TRP A 477 0.07 16.94 1.07
CA TRP A 477 -1.33 16.55 0.96
C TRP A 477 -2.03 17.16 -0.25
N GLN A 478 -1.89 18.48 -0.47
CA GLN A 478 -2.47 19.19 -1.62
C GLN A 478 -1.90 18.68 -2.96
N ILE A 479 -0.58 18.42 -2.98
CA ILE A 479 0.06 17.90 -4.19
C ILE A 479 -0.50 16.54 -4.56
N LEU A 480 -0.60 15.60 -3.59
CA LEU A 480 -1.16 14.28 -3.86
C LEU A 480 -2.64 14.34 -4.24
N ASP A 481 -3.41 15.25 -3.64
CA ASP A 481 -4.80 15.49 -4.03
C ASP A 481 -4.89 15.95 -5.50
N SER A 482 -4.00 16.87 -5.91
CA SER A 482 -3.91 17.34 -7.30
C SER A 482 -3.48 16.26 -8.29
N VAL A 483 -2.58 15.35 -7.87
CA VAL A 483 -2.14 14.19 -8.65
C VAL A 483 -3.25 13.14 -8.73
N GLY A 484 -3.97 12.91 -7.63
CA GLY A 484 -4.84 11.79 -7.37
C GLY A 484 -4.10 10.65 -6.66
N ILE A 485 -4.68 10.15 -5.55
CA ILE A 485 -4.04 9.10 -4.72
C ILE A 485 -3.73 7.85 -5.55
N SER A 486 -4.68 7.42 -6.39
CA SER A 486 -4.51 6.24 -7.25
C SER A 486 -3.37 6.43 -8.26
N ASP A 487 -3.32 7.61 -8.90
CA ASP A 487 -2.31 7.93 -9.91
C ASP A 487 -0.92 8.02 -9.26
N GLY A 488 -0.81 8.59 -8.06
CA GLY A 488 0.43 8.61 -7.28
C GLY A 488 0.90 7.20 -6.88
N LEU A 489 0.00 6.34 -6.40
CA LEU A 489 0.33 4.96 -6.02
C LEU A 489 0.76 4.12 -7.22
N GLU A 490 0.24 4.39 -8.43
CA GLU A 490 0.66 3.69 -9.67
C GLU A 490 2.17 3.86 -9.93
N TYR A 491 2.77 5.01 -9.60
CA TYR A 491 4.23 5.20 -9.70
C TYR A 491 4.99 4.25 -8.77
N LEU A 492 4.50 4.02 -7.55
CA LEU A 492 5.10 3.06 -6.62
C LEU A 492 4.91 1.61 -7.11
N GLU A 493 3.76 1.28 -7.70
CA GLU A 493 3.49 -0.03 -8.29
C GLU A 493 4.39 -0.32 -9.49
N LYS A 494 4.66 0.67 -10.35
CA LYS A 494 5.64 0.56 -11.43
C LYS A 494 7.06 0.26 -10.92
N MET A 495 7.37 0.68 -9.70
CA MET A 495 8.61 0.36 -8.98
C MET A 495 8.50 -0.90 -8.10
N GLN A 496 7.41 -1.67 -8.22
CA GLN A 496 7.18 -2.93 -7.53
C GLN A 496 7.18 -2.83 -6.00
N PHE A 497 6.70 -1.71 -5.44
CA PHE A 497 6.57 -1.55 -4.01
C PHE A 497 5.59 -2.56 -3.42
N LEU A 498 6.03 -3.31 -2.41
CA LEU A 498 5.17 -4.20 -1.64
C LEU A 498 4.63 -3.48 -0.39
N GLY A 499 3.51 -3.95 0.11
CA GLY A 499 2.87 -3.40 1.33
C GLY A 499 1.68 -2.50 1.06
N ILE A 500 1.50 -2.01 -0.16
CA ILE A 500 0.33 -1.20 -0.55
C ILE A 500 -0.95 -2.01 -0.35
N SER A 501 -1.89 -1.44 0.39
CA SER A 501 -3.18 -2.04 0.72
C SER A 501 -4.30 -1.39 -0.08
N LEU A 502 -5.39 -2.11 -0.32
CA LEU A 502 -6.60 -1.52 -0.93
C LEU A 502 -7.14 -0.30 -0.17
N LYS A 503 -6.89 -0.23 1.14
CA LYS A 503 -7.26 0.94 1.95
C LYS A 503 -6.44 2.18 1.63
N ASP A 504 -5.22 2.01 1.16
CA ASP A 504 -4.29 3.12 0.88
C ASP A 504 -4.76 3.95 -0.32
N TYR A 505 -5.52 3.37 -1.28
CA TYR A 505 -6.10 4.09 -2.42
C TYR A 505 -7.17 5.13 -2.07
N THR A 506 -7.67 5.09 -0.83
CA THR A 506 -8.67 6.05 -0.33
C THR A 506 -8.18 6.78 0.93
N ALA A 507 -6.90 6.63 1.28
CA ALA A 507 -6.32 7.21 2.49
C ALA A 507 -5.34 8.35 2.16
N PRO A 508 -5.75 9.63 2.22
CA PRO A 508 -4.85 10.75 1.94
C PRO A 508 -3.59 10.79 2.81
N ALA A 509 -3.60 10.11 3.96
CA ALA A 509 -2.46 10.00 4.86
C ALA A 509 -1.21 9.35 4.22
N VAL A 510 -1.36 8.64 3.08
CA VAL A 510 -0.22 8.07 2.34
C VAL A 510 0.74 9.16 1.84
N SER A 511 0.26 10.39 1.57
CA SER A 511 1.09 11.55 1.16
C SER A 511 2.16 11.90 2.17
N ILE A 512 1.88 11.66 3.46
CA ILE A 512 2.83 11.92 4.56
C ILE A 512 3.43 10.62 5.13
N GLY A 513 3.22 9.49 4.41
CA GLY A 513 3.79 8.19 4.74
C GLY A 513 2.98 7.36 5.74
N GLY A 514 1.67 7.61 5.87
CA GLY A 514 0.74 6.83 6.70
C GLY A 514 0.11 5.68 5.89
N PHE A 515 0.86 4.62 5.62
CA PHE A 515 0.38 3.43 4.91
C PHE A 515 -0.26 2.42 5.87
N THR A 516 -1.21 1.64 5.39
CA THR A 516 -1.86 0.58 6.20
C THR A 516 -0.84 -0.41 6.77
N ASN A 517 0.09 -0.90 5.95
CA ASN A 517 1.11 -1.87 6.36
C ASN A 517 2.50 -1.24 6.55
N GLY A 518 2.76 -0.09 5.94
CA GLY A 518 4.11 0.45 5.77
C GLY A 518 4.81 -0.10 4.53
N LEU A 519 6.07 0.32 4.31
CA LEU A 519 6.89 -0.02 3.15
C LEU A 519 8.21 -0.65 3.59
N ARG A 520 8.86 -1.40 2.69
CA ARG A 520 10.14 -2.08 2.99
C ARG A 520 11.32 -1.15 2.70
N ILE A 521 12.43 -1.37 3.41
CA ILE A 521 13.64 -0.57 3.25
C ILE A 521 14.26 -0.76 1.85
N VAL A 522 14.23 -1.99 1.34
CA VAL A 522 14.72 -2.31 -0.01
C VAL A 522 13.91 -1.60 -1.09
N ASP A 523 12.59 -1.49 -0.94
CA ASP A 523 11.75 -0.79 -1.92
C ASP A 523 12.03 0.71 -1.90
N MET A 524 12.20 1.30 -0.71
CA MET A 524 12.59 2.71 -0.58
C MET A 524 13.96 2.98 -1.21
N ALA A 525 14.96 2.12 -1.00
CA ALA A 525 16.28 2.26 -1.64
C ALA A 525 16.18 2.20 -3.17
N ARG A 526 15.40 1.26 -3.72
CA ARG A 526 15.17 1.11 -5.17
C ARG A 526 14.42 2.31 -5.75
N GLY A 527 13.42 2.85 -5.04
CA GLY A 527 12.70 4.06 -5.43
C GLY A 527 13.64 5.28 -5.56
N TYR A 528 14.52 5.47 -4.58
CA TYR A 528 15.52 6.56 -4.64
C TYR A 528 16.59 6.31 -5.69
N SER A 529 17.00 5.06 -5.93
CA SER A 529 17.89 4.69 -7.04
C SER A 529 17.25 4.98 -8.41
N THR A 530 15.93 4.85 -8.54
CA THR A 530 15.19 5.22 -9.75
C THR A 530 15.35 6.71 -10.05
N LEU A 531 15.26 7.60 -9.05
CA LEU A 531 15.53 9.03 -9.24
C LEU A 531 16.99 9.29 -9.60
N ALA A 532 17.94 8.60 -8.95
CA ALA A 532 19.37 8.73 -9.25
C ALA A 532 19.71 8.33 -10.69
N ASN A 533 18.94 7.39 -11.26
CA ASN A 533 19.13 6.77 -12.57
C ASN A 533 18.20 7.35 -13.66
N GLY A 534 17.97 8.65 -13.65
CA GLY A 534 17.17 9.33 -14.68
C GLY A 534 15.71 8.86 -14.76
N GLY A 535 15.12 8.41 -13.65
CA GLY A 535 13.74 7.95 -13.58
C GLY A 535 13.50 6.52 -14.06
N VAL A 536 14.55 5.77 -14.40
CA VAL A 536 14.47 4.38 -14.86
C VAL A 536 14.55 3.44 -13.66
N TYR A 537 13.49 2.68 -13.46
CA TYR A 537 13.47 1.55 -12.56
C TYR A 537 13.96 0.30 -13.27
N GLU A 538 14.96 -0.35 -12.72
CA GLU A 538 15.44 -1.64 -13.18
C GLU A 538 15.03 -2.73 -12.19
N ASP A 539 14.49 -3.84 -12.69
CA ASP A 539 14.09 -4.96 -11.83
C ASP A 539 15.32 -5.79 -11.39
N LYS A 540 16.30 -5.09 -10.85
CA LYS A 540 17.55 -5.65 -10.33
C LYS A 540 17.47 -5.77 -8.80
N THR A 541 17.85 -6.95 -8.30
CA THR A 541 18.03 -7.20 -6.86
C THR A 541 19.52 -7.30 -6.56
N CYS A 542 20.00 -8.42 -6.05
CA CYS A 542 21.44 -8.74 -5.98
C CYS A 542 21.82 -9.89 -6.92
N ILE A 543 20.88 -10.45 -7.67
CA ILE A 543 21.12 -11.63 -8.51
C ILE A 543 21.61 -11.22 -9.90
N VAL A 544 22.86 -11.54 -10.19
CA VAL A 544 23.46 -11.31 -11.51
C VAL A 544 23.19 -12.50 -12.43
N LYS A 545 23.37 -13.74 -11.92
CA LYS A 545 23.16 -14.96 -12.69
C LYS A 545 22.88 -16.13 -11.77
N ILE A 546 22.09 -17.09 -12.25
CA ILE A 546 21.86 -18.39 -11.62
C ILE A 546 22.21 -19.47 -12.63
N THR A 547 23.04 -20.45 -12.23
CA THR A 547 23.38 -21.61 -13.06
C THR A 547 23.10 -22.90 -12.33
N SER A 548 22.85 -23.97 -13.07
CA SER A 548 22.85 -25.34 -12.57
C SER A 548 23.75 -26.23 -13.43
N GLU A 549 24.26 -27.31 -12.87
CA GLU A 549 25.04 -28.29 -13.65
C GLU A 549 24.19 -28.92 -14.78
N LYS A 550 22.91 -29.09 -14.52
CA LYS A 550 21.98 -29.75 -15.46
C LYS A 550 21.55 -28.85 -16.61
N ASP A 551 21.18 -27.60 -16.32
CA ASP A 551 20.48 -26.73 -17.25
C ASP A 551 21.36 -25.57 -17.75
N GLY A 552 22.61 -25.46 -17.27
CA GLY A 552 23.52 -24.38 -17.59
C GLY A 552 23.05 -23.05 -16.98
N VAL A 553 22.89 -21.98 -17.76
CA VAL A 553 22.36 -20.67 -17.32
C VAL A 553 20.84 -20.76 -17.18
N VAL A 554 20.34 -20.62 -15.96
CA VAL A 554 18.92 -20.65 -15.62
C VAL A 554 18.31 -19.23 -15.63
N ALA A 555 19.06 -18.25 -15.13
CA ALA A 555 18.68 -16.84 -15.14
C ALA A 555 19.91 -15.96 -15.33
N ASP A 556 19.77 -14.85 -16.07
CA ASP A 556 20.80 -13.84 -16.25
C ASP A 556 20.18 -12.43 -16.40
N GLU A 557 21.01 -11.43 -16.66
CA GLU A 557 20.58 -10.03 -16.83
C GLU A 557 19.70 -9.78 -18.05
N ASN A 558 19.76 -10.62 -19.09
CA ASN A 558 19.08 -10.38 -20.37
C ASN A 558 17.56 -10.42 -20.27
N SER A 559 17.03 -11.04 -19.21
CA SER A 559 15.59 -11.15 -18.97
C SER A 559 15.05 -10.10 -17.97
N LEU A 560 15.90 -9.17 -17.49
CA LEU A 560 15.47 -8.11 -16.55
C LEU A 560 14.72 -7.00 -17.29
N LYS A 561 13.66 -6.50 -16.64
CA LYS A 561 12.83 -5.42 -17.18
C LYS A 561 13.34 -4.06 -16.70
N LYS A 562 13.27 -3.09 -17.61
CA LYS A 562 13.49 -1.67 -17.33
C LYS A 562 12.19 -0.93 -17.58
N THR A 563 11.81 -0.08 -16.64
CA THR A 563 10.58 0.71 -16.70
C THR A 563 10.92 2.18 -16.50
N GLN A 564 10.61 3.05 -17.46
CA GLN A 564 10.66 4.50 -17.25
C GLN A 564 9.48 4.85 -16.34
N VAL A 565 9.76 5.17 -15.09
CA VAL A 565 8.77 5.51 -14.08
C VAL A 565 8.52 7.02 -14.07
N TYR A 566 9.59 7.80 -13.99
CA TYR A 566 9.58 9.25 -14.14
C TYR A 566 10.37 9.63 -15.39
N SER A 567 10.05 10.73 -16.02
CA SER A 567 10.90 11.26 -17.09
C SER A 567 12.29 11.64 -16.56
N GLU A 568 13.29 11.65 -17.45
CA GLU A 568 14.65 12.09 -17.11
C GLU A 568 14.65 13.53 -16.55
N ASP A 569 13.83 14.39 -17.15
CA ASP A 569 13.62 15.77 -16.69
C ASP A 569 13.15 15.83 -15.25
N THR A 570 12.11 15.03 -14.93
CA THR A 570 11.54 14.93 -13.59
C THR A 570 12.56 14.41 -12.59
N ALA A 571 13.29 13.36 -12.93
CA ALA A 571 14.32 12.80 -12.07
C ALA A 571 15.44 13.81 -11.79
N PHE A 572 15.87 14.57 -12.79
CA PHE A 572 16.85 15.65 -12.62
C PHE A 572 16.32 16.77 -11.72
N ILE A 573 15.13 17.32 -12.00
CA ILE A 573 14.52 18.40 -11.22
C ILE A 573 14.31 17.96 -9.77
N MET A 574 13.81 16.74 -9.55
CA MET A 574 13.62 16.17 -8.21
C MET A 574 14.96 16.03 -7.47
N THR A 575 16.01 15.55 -8.16
CA THR A 575 17.36 15.46 -7.62
C THR A 575 17.88 16.83 -7.19
N ASP A 576 17.70 17.86 -8.03
CA ASP A 576 18.13 19.21 -7.73
C ASP A 576 17.36 19.80 -6.54
N ILE A 577 16.05 19.58 -6.44
CA ILE A 577 15.25 19.95 -5.26
C ILE A 577 15.76 19.23 -4.01
N LEU A 578 16.01 17.91 -4.08
CA LEU A 578 16.46 17.11 -2.96
C LEU A 578 17.87 17.44 -2.46
N LYS A 579 18.76 17.99 -3.28
CA LYS A 579 20.03 18.59 -2.82
C LYS A 579 19.77 19.72 -1.80
N GLY A 580 18.71 20.49 -2.00
CA GLY A 580 18.29 21.56 -1.12
C GLY A 580 17.95 21.11 0.31
N THR A 581 17.47 19.90 0.51
CA THR A 581 17.16 19.36 1.85
C THR A 581 18.39 19.33 2.77
N MET A 582 19.60 19.17 2.21
CA MET A 582 20.84 19.10 2.94
C MET A 582 21.65 20.41 2.86
N THR A 583 21.34 21.30 1.91
CA THR A 583 22.16 22.48 1.62
C THR A 583 21.53 23.78 2.06
N THR A 584 20.20 23.88 2.11
CA THR A 584 19.51 25.11 2.55
C THR A 584 19.49 25.25 4.08
N GLU A 585 19.28 26.46 4.59
CA GLU A 585 19.23 26.71 6.04
C GLU A 585 18.01 26.07 6.72
N TYR A 586 16.91 25.97 5.99
CA TYR A 586 15.65 25.37 6.44
C TYR A 586 15.51 23.89 6.07
N GLY A 587 16.50 23.31 5.40
CA GLY A 587 16.47 21.92 4.95
C GLY A 587 16.50 20.92 6.12
N THR A 588 15.60 19.92 6.09
CA THR A 588 15.43 18.93 7.17
C THR A 588 16.65 18.01 7.35
N GLY A 589 17.49 17.88 6.33
CA GLY A 589 18.76 17.13 6.33
C GLY A 589 20.00 18.04 6.53
N ARG A 590 19.83 19.27 7.00
CA ARG A 590 20.94 20.19 7.27
C ARG A 590 22.01 19.53 8.16
N GLY A 591 23.27 19.61 7.73
CA GLY A 591 24.39 18.94 8.43
C GLY A 591 24.75 17.56 7.94
N LEU A 592 23.98 16.99 6.98
CA LEU A 592 24.27 15.68 6.37
C LEU A 592 25.07 15.76 5.06
N LYS A 593 25.61 16.94 4.73
CA LYS A 593 26.50 17.11 3.57
C LYS A 593 27.68 16.13 3.64
N LEU A 594 27.96 15.48 2.51
CA LEU A 594 29.08 14.56 2.40
C LEU A 594 30.43 15.29 2.38
N LYS A 595 31.48 14.58 2.73
CA LYS A 595 32.86 15.04 2.60
C LYS A 595 33.21 15.29 1.11
N ASN A 596 34.34 15.94 0.89
CA ASN A 596 34.89 16.22 -0.46
C ASN A 596 33.91 16.94 -1.41
N LYS A 597 32.90 17.66 -0.87
CA LYS A 597 31.85 18.33 -1.64
C LYS A 597 31.07 17.40 -2.61
N MET A 598 31.03 16.09 -2.31
CA MET A 598 30.28 15.13 -3.11
C MET A 598 28.81 15.56 -3.20
N PRO A 599 28.29 15.80 -4.42
CA PRO A 599 26.89 16.13 -4.61
C PRO A 599 25.98 14.96 -4.13
N ALA A 600 24.99 15.29 -3.32
CA ALA A 600 24.09 14.31 -2.78
C ALA A 600 22.67 14.86 -2.66
N ALA A 601 21.70 14.03 -2.92
CA ALA A 601 20.27 14.29 -2.80
C ALA A 601 19.65 13.34 -1.77
N GLY A 602 18.70 13.81 -0.96
CA GLY A 602 18.10 12.92 0.03
C GLY A 602 16.94 13.54 0.79
N LYS A 603 16.23 12.72 1.54
CA LYS A 603 15.03 13.12 2.29
C LYS A 603 14.96 12.42 3.64
N THR A 604 14.63 13.16 4.67
CA THR A 604 14.31 12.65 6.01
C THR A 604 12.88 12.10 6.04
N GLY A 605 12.67 11.02 6.79
CA GLY A 605 11.36 10.50 7.16
C GLY A 605 11.24 10.40 8.68
N THR A 606 10.07 10.73 9.20
CA THR A 606 9.74 10.57 10.62
C THR A 606 8.24 10.31 10.70
N SER A 607 7.84 9.19 11.28
CA SER A 607 6.44 8.87 11.53
C SER A 607 5.91 9.54 12.81
N ASN A 608 4.60 9.52 13.03
CA ASN A 608 3.98 10.07 14.22
C ASN A 608 4.58 9.44 15.49
N GLY A 609 4.91 10.30 16.49
CA GLY A 609 5.61 9.89 17.69
C GLY A 609 7.05 9.43 17.46
N SER A 610 7.61 9.69 16.27
CA SER A 610 8.97 9.24 15.87
C SER A 610 9.16 7.73 15.99
N LYS A 611 8.10 6.92 15.80
CA LYS A 611 8.17 5.44 15.95
C LYS A 611 9.04 4.79 14.91
N ASP A 612 9.13 5.42 13.73
CA ASP A 612 9.99 5.05 12.62
C ASP A 612 10.73 6.31 12.13
N THR A 613 12.04 6.21 11.97
CA THR A 613 12.85 7.30 11.45
C THR A 613 13.70 6.83 10.28
N TRP A 614 13.75 7.66 9.23
CA TRP A 614 14.35 7.31 7.96
C TRP A 614 15.26 8.40 7.43
N PHE A 615 16.27 7.98 6.69
CA PHE A 615 16.95 8.80 5.72
C PHE A 615 17.15 8.00 4.44
N CYS A 616 16.61 8.49 3.34
CA CYS A 616 16.81 7.93 2.01
C CYS A 616 17.53 8.97 1.16
N GLY A 617 18.64 8.60 0.54
CA GLY A 617 19.43 9.54 -0.26
C GLY A 617 20.42 8.83 -1.16
N TYR A 618 20.97 9.59 -2.11
CA TYR A 618 21.84 9.08 -3.15
C TYR A 618 22.86 10.13 -3.62
N THR A 619 23.89 9.62 -4.27
CA THR A 619 24.84 10.33 -5.10
C THR A 619 24.78 9.77 -6.51
N LYS A 620 25.64 10.21 -7.40
CA LYS A 620 25.80 9.59 -8.71
C LYS A 620 26.26 8.12 -8.61
N TYR A 621 26.96 7.77 -7.53
CA TYR A 621 27.58 6.45 -7.31
C TYR A 621 26.67 5.47 -6.57
N TYR A 622 26.07 5.89 -5.47
CA TYR A 622 25.32 4.99 -4.59
C TYR A 622 23.98 5.58 -4.16
N SER A 623 22.98 4.70 -4.03
CA SER A 623 21.71 5.00 -3.34
C SER A 623 21.62 4.18 -2.05
N MET A 624 21.13 4.80 -0.98
CA MET A 624 21.00 4.13 0.31
C MET A 624 19.75 4.61 1.06
N ALA A 625 18.98 3.65 1.58
CA ALA A 625 17.90 3.89 2.54
C ALA A 625 18.31 3.34 3.92
N VAL A 626 18.11 4.14 4.96
CA VAL A 626 18.38 3.78 6.36
C VAL A 626 17.11 3.96 7.17
N TRP A 627 16.75 2.96 7.94
CA TRP A 627 15.69 2.99 8.94
C TRP A 627 16.25 2.77 10.33
N VAL A 628 15.71 3.49 11.33
CA VAL A 628 15.99 3.30 12.76
C VAL A 628 14.68 3.34 13.53
N GLY A 629 14.46 2.35 14.40
CA GLY A 629 13.26 2.20 15.22
C GLY A 629 13.27 0.94 16.08
N HIS A 630 12.11 0.54 16.56
CA HIS A 630 11.90 -0.70 17.32
C HIS A 630 11.09 -1.70 16.52
N ASP A 631 11.26 -3.00 16.75
CA ASP A 631 10.47 -4.04 16.08
C ASP A 631 8.97 -3.90 16.37
N ILE A 632 8.61 -3.66 17.62
CA ILE A 632 7.29 -3.20 18.02
C ILE A 632 7.37 -1.68 18.10
N PRO A 633 6.59 -0.94 17.28
CA PRO A 633 6.70 0.52 17.23
C PRO A 633 6.42 1.19 18.57
N VAL A 634 7.41 1.88 19.12
CA VAL A 634 7.30 2.72 20.32
C VAL A 634 7.72 4.15 20.00
N GLU A 635 7.21 5.12 20.76
CA GLU A 635 7.56 6.52 20.57
C GLU A 635 9.01 6.79 20.99
N MET A 636 9.72 7.56 20.16
CA MET A 636 11.13 7.91 20.36
C MET A 636 11.32 9.43 20.40
N PRO A 637 10.93 10.12 21.49
CA PRO A 637 11.00 11.57 21.58
C PRO A 637 12.41 12.10 21.32
N GLY A 638 12.53 13.15 20.47
CA GLY A 638 13.82 13.75 20.12
C GLY A 638 14.63 12.97 19.09
N ILE A 639 14.12 11.87 18.56
CA ILE A 639 14.74 11.10 17.48
C ILE A 639 13.98 11.38 16.18
N TYR A 640 14.70 11.93 15.20
CA TYR A 640 14.16 12.31 13.90
C TYR A 640 15.03 11.72 12.78
N GLY A 641 14.57 11.75 11.55
CA GLY A 641 15.27 11.16 10.41
C GLY A 641 16.70 11.68 10.23
N ALA A 642 16.97 12.94 10.52
CA ALA A 642 18.32 13.51 10.45
C ALA A 642 19.26 13.14 11.63
N THR A 643 18.71 12.62 12.74
CA THR A 643 19.51 12.39 13.96
C THR A 643 20.37 11.13 13.86
N TYR A 644 19.76 9.95 13.81
CA TYR A 644 20.51 8.68 13.75
C TYR A 644 20.50 8.10 12.34
N ALA A 645 19.36 7.93 11.71
CA ALA A 645 19.27 7.39 10.36
C ALA A 645 20.09 8.23 9.35
N GLY A 646 19.95 9.55 9.38
CA GLY A 646 20.72 10.45 8.53
C GLY A 646 22.22 10.44 8.81
N LYS A 647 22.65 10.39 10.11
CA LYS A 647 24.07 10.32 10.46
C LYS A 647 24.70 8.99 10.04
N ILE A 648 23.98 7.88 10.21
CA ILE A 648 24.44 6.57 9.74
C ILE A 648 24.58 6.61 8.22
N TRP A 649 23.56 7.10 7.50
CA TRP A 649 23.62 7.28 6.06
C TRP A 649 24.86 8.09 5.65
N LYS A 650 25.06 9.27 6.27
CA LYS A 650 26.22 10.12 5.99
C LYS A 650 27.56 9.40 6.21
N ASN A 651 27.73 8.72 7.36
CA ASN A 651 28.99 8.07 7.69
C ASN A 651 29.30 6.91 6.72
N VAL A 652 28.29 6.13 6.36
CA VAL A 652 28.43 5.06 5.36
C VAL A 652 28.76 5.65 4.00
N MET A 653 28.01 6.65 3.54
CA MET A 653 28.24 7.29 2.24
C MET A 653 29.61 8.00 2.20
N ASP A 654 30.01 8.72 3.24
CA ASP A 654 31.35 9.32 3.31
C ASP A 654 32.46 8.27 3.14
N SER A 655 32.25 7.07 3.71
CA SER A 655 33.16 5.96 3.62
C SER A 655 33.19 5.30 2.24
N LEU A 656 32.03 5.17 1.59
CA LEU A 656 31.93 4.61 0.24
C LEU A 656 32.51 5.53 -0.84
N HIS A 657 32.62 6.84 -0.53
CA HIS A 657 33.14 7.84 -1.46
C HIS A 657 34.60 8.23 -1.20
N GLU A 658 35.30 7.51 -0.30
CA GLU A 658 36.74 7.72 -0.10
C GLU A 658 37.49 7.46 -1.39
N GLY A 659 38.18 8.48 -1.93
CA GLY A 659 38.94 8.36 -3.17
C GLY A 659 38.15 8.51 -4.47
N LEU A 660 36.82 8.75 -4.39
CA LEU A 660 36.00 9.05 -5.56
C LEU A 660 35.98 10.56 -5.83
N GLU A 661 36.01 10.94 -7.11
CA GLU A 661 35.87 12.33 -7.53
C GLU A 661 34.40 12.77 -7.39
N PRO A 662 34.13 14.02 -6.99
CA PRO A 662 32.77 14.57 -6.99
C PRO A 662 32.17 14.59 -8.39
N GLU A 663 31.02 13.95 -8.55
CA GLU A 663 30.26 13.88 -9.79
C GLU A 663 28.82 14.33 -9.57
N ASP A 664 28.32 15.24 -10.42
CA ASP A 664 26.95 15.73 -10.40
C ASP A 664 26.14 15.25 -11.61
N TRP A 665 24.82 15.40 -11.56
CA TRP A 665 23.94 15.08 -12.67
C TRP A 665 23.98 16.16 -13.74
N GLU A 666 24.03 15.74 -14.99
CA GLU A 666 23.94 16.64 -16.12
C GLU A 666 22.51 17.16 -16.30
N VAL A 667 22.39 18.43 -16.72
CA VAL A 667 21.09 19.02 -17.00
C VAL A 667 20.56 18.44 -18.32
N PRO A 668 19.40 17.76 -18.34
CA PRO A 668 18.80 17.28 -19.59
C PRO A 668 18.54 18.44 -20.57
N SER A 669 18.69 18.20 -21.85
CA SER A 669 18.52 19.25 -22.89
C SER A 669 17.09 19.80 -22.99
N THR A 670 16.13 19.11 -22.42
CA THR A 670 14.69 19.48 -22.34
C THR A 670 14.34 20.23 -21.06
N VAL A 671 15.30 20.39 -20.16
CA VAL A 671 15.17 21.16 -18.91
C VAL A 671 15.89 22.51 -19.06
N GLU A 672 15.20 23.56 -18.71
CA GLU A 672 15.77 24.91 -18.71
C GLU A 672 15.34 25.69 -17.47
N LYS A 673 16.00 26.82 -17.21
CA LYS A 673 15.58 27.74 -16.16
C LYS A 673 14.60 28.74 -16.74
N GLU A 674 13.42 28.79 -16.15
CA GLU A 674 12.35 29.70 -16.51
C GLU A 674 11.87 30.44 -15.26
N THR A 675 11.48 31.71 -15.44
CA THR A 675 10.87 32.47 -14.36
C THR A 675 9.37 32.19 -14.34
N ASP A 676 8.92 31.60 -13.26
CA ASP A 676 7.50 31.34 -13.02
C ASP A 676 6.75 32.67 -12.90
N LYS A 677 5.61 32.81 -13.57
CA LYS A 677 4.89 34.06 -13.69
C LYS A 677 4.20 34.49 -12.39
N ASP A 678 3.78 33.52 -11.59
CA ASP A 678 3.02 33.76 -10.37
C ASP A 678 3.97 34.04 -9.20
N SER A 679 5.05 33.26 -9.08
CA SER A 679 6.05 33.47 -8.01
C SER A 679 7.12 34.51 -8.32
N GLY A 680 7.38 34.80 -9.62
CA GLY A 680 8.52 35.58 -10.05
C GLY A 680 9.89 34.94 -9.82
N ILE A 681 9.92 33.63 -9.43
CA ILE A 681 11.14 32.89 -9.09
C ILE A 681 11.62 32.13 -10.33
N THR A 682 12.92 32.17 -10.58
CA THR A 682 13.56 31.43 -11.67
C THR A 682 14.03 30.08 -11.15
N ASP A 683 13.53 28.98 -11.73
CA ASP A 683 13.90 27.62 -11.37
C ASP A 683 13.89 26.68 -12.60
N TYR A 684 14.29 25.41 -12.43
CA TYR A 684 14.27 24.42 -13.48
C TYR A 684 12.85 23.98 -13.84
N VAL A 685 12.56 23.94 -15.14
CA VAL A 685 11.27 23.54 -15.71
C VAL A 685 11.49 22.54 -16.84
N SER A 686 10.70 21.49 -16.88
CA SER A 686 10.59 20.57 -18.02
C SER A 686 9.54 21.09 -18.99
N ARG A 687 9.95 21.55 -20.18
CA ARG A 687 9.01 21.96 -21.22
C ARG A 687 8.12 20.80 -21.69
N THR A 688 8.69 19.61 -21.72
CA THR A 688 7.95 18.39 -22.10
C THR A 688 6.85 18.06 -21.13
N ALA A 689 7.15 18.08 -19.81
CA ALA A 689 6.15 17.80 -18.78
C ALA A 689 5.07 18.89 -18.74
N MET A 690 5.43 20.17 -18.85
CA MET A 690 4.45 21.27 -18.85
C MET A 690 3.47 21.17 -20.00
N ARG A 691 3.97 20.89 -21.23
CA ARG A 691 3.07 20.67 -22.38
C ARG A 691 2.15 19.47 -22.18
N LYS A 692 2.69 18.35 -21.71
CA LYS A 692 1.90 17.15 -21.39
C LYS A 692 0.84 17.46 -20.33
N GLY A 693 1.22 18.20 -19.29
CA GLY A 693 0.30 18.63 -18.23
C GLY A 693 -0.83 19.51 -18.73
N GLU A 694 -0.57 20.43 -19.67
CA GLU A 694 -1.61 21.23 -20.31
C GLU A 694 -2.57 20.37 -21.15
N GLU A 695 -2.03 19.43 -21.92
CA GLU A 695 -2.84 18.50 -22.70
C GLU A 695 -3.73 17.61 -21.82
N GLU A 696 -3.17 17.08 -20.73
CA GLU A 696 -3.94 16.25 -19.80
C GLU A 696 -4.96 17.06 -19.00
N ARG A 697 -4.64 18.30 -18.58
CA ARG A 697 -5.64 19.21 -17.98
C ARG A 697 -6.80 19.46 -18.91
N LYS A 698 -6.53 19.71 -20.18
CA LYS A 698 -7.58 19.89 -21.21
C LYS A 698 -8.43 18.64 -21.35
N LYS A 699 -7.82 17.44 -21.41
CA LYS A 699 -8.54 16.17 -21.50
C LYS A 699 -9.37 15.86 -20.25
N ARG A 700 -8.81 16.11 -19.05
CA ARG A 700 -9.55 15.93 -17.78
C ARG A 700 -10.74 16.88 -17.70
N ALA A 701 -10.54 18.16 -18.00
CA ALA A 701 -11.61 19.15 -18.04
C ALA A 701 -12.68 18.77 -19.06
N GLU A 702 -12.29 18.32 -20.24
CA GLU A 702 -13.26 17.86 -21.26
C GLU A 702 -14.06 16.64 -20.78
N LYS A 703 -13.39 15.66 -20.14
CA LYS A 703 -14.05 14.47 -19.58
C LYS A 703 -15.04 14.83 -18.47
N GLU A 704 -14.64 15.72 -17.57
CA GLU A 704 -15.48 16.21 -16.48
C GLU A 704 -16.69 17.00 -17.00
N ASN A 705 -16.46 17.88 -17.98
CA ASN A 705 -17.50 18.59 -18.66
C ASN A 705 -18.50 17.64 -19.33
N LYS A 706 -18.03 16.59 -20.01
CA LYS A 706 -18.91 15.56 -20.60
C LYS A 706 -19.74 14.83 -19.53
N GLN A 707 -19.15 14.46 -18.42
CA GLN A 707 -19.88 13.81 -17.31
C GLN A 707 -20.91 14.76 -16.69
N THR A 708 -20.56 16.02 -16.52
CA THR A 708 -21.45 17.05 -15.99
C THR A 708 -22.64 17.27 -16.92
N VAL A 709 -22.43 17.33 -18.24
CA VAL A 709 -23.50 17.40 -19.25
C VAL A 709 -24.44 16.20 -19.14
N ILE A 710 -23.90 14.98 -19.03
CA ILE A 710 -24.71 13.76 -18.88
C ILE A 710 -25.57 13.85 -17.61
N ARG A 711 -24.99 14.21 -16.47
CA ARG A 711 -25.71 14.36 -15.20
C ARG A 711 -26.80 15.44 -15.28
N GLN A 712 -26.45 16.64 -15.77
CA GLN A 712 -27.39 17.74 -15.91
C GLN A 712 -28.54 17.42 -16.86
N LEU A 713 -28.24 16.71 -17.95
CA LEU A 713 -29.30 16.29 -18.89
C LEU A 713 -30.23 15.23 -18.28
N GLU A 714 -29.71 14.31 -17.45
CA GLU A 714 -30.54 13.36 -16.70
C GLU A 714 -31.41 14.07 -15.67
N GLU A 715 -30.83 15.01 -14.93
CA GLU A 715 -31.58 15.88 -14.02
C GLU A 715 -32.68 16.63 -14.73
N TYR A 716 -32.38 17.27 -15.89
CA TYR A 716 -33.36 17.99 -16.72
C TYR A 716 -34.47 17.09 -17.25
N LYS A 717 -34.16 15.84 -17.61
CA LYS A 717 -35.17 14.86 -18.05
C LYS A 717 -36.12 14.45 -16.95
N ASN A 718 -35.57 14.28 -15.73
CA ASN A 718 -36.35 13.79 -14.60
C ASN A 718 -37.06 14.92 -13.81
N LEU A 719 -36.82 16.18 -14.18
CA LEU A 719 -37.46 17.31 -13.52
C LEU A 719 -38.95 17.32 -13.79
N HIS A 720 -39.77 17.27 -12.75
CA HIS A 720 -41.20 17.46 -12.74
C HIS A 720 -41.51 18.90 -12.37
N VAL A 721 -42.58 19.46 -12.96
CA VAL A 721 -43.04 20.84 -12.68
C VAL A 721 -44.26 20.74 -11.80
N ASP A 722 -44.08 20.97 -10.52
CA ASP A 722 -45.17 21.02 -9.53
C ASP A 722 -45.43 22.45 -9.04
N LYS A 723 -44.50 23.36 -9.28
CA LYS A 723 -44.58 24.79 -8.92
C LYS A 723 -43.79 25.67 -9.90
N VAL A 724 -44.01 26.97 -9.87
CA VAL A 724 -43.38 27.94 -10.80
C VAL A 724 -41.84 27.95 -10.68
N GLU A 725 -41.28 27.77 -9.48
CA GLU A 725 -39.85 27.72 -9.27
C GLU A 725 -39.18 26.59 -10.06
N ASP A 726 -39.90 25.48 -10.29
CA ASP A 726 -39.36 24.34 -11.05
C ASP A 726 -39.13 24.72 -12.51
N ILE A 727 -39.90 25.66 -13.05
CA ILE A 727 -39.73 26.19 -14.40
C ILE A 727 -38.44 27.02 -14.50
N PHE A 728 -38.14 27.85 -13.50
CA PHE A 728 -36.88 28.60 -13.46
C PHE A 728 -35.67 27.69 -13.27
N THR A 729 -35.84 26.67 -12.46
CA THR A 729 -34.80 25.62 -12.29
C THR A 729 -34.50 24.94 -13.63
N ALA A 730 -35.52 24.56 -14.38
CA ALA A 730 -35.39 23.96 -15.70
C ALA A 730 -34.71 24.87 -16.72
N ARG A 731 -35.07 26.16 -16.74
CA ARG A 731 -34.41 27.16 -17.61
C ARG A 731 -32.93 27.26 -17.28
N THR A 732 -32.62 27.43 -16.00
CA THR A 732 -31.22 27.51 -15.53
C THR A 732 -30.41 26.26 -15.89
N LEU A 733 -31.01 25.08 -15.73
CA LEU A 733 -30.36 23.81 -16.02
C LEU A 733 -30.14 23.63 -17.53
N PHE A 734 -31.12 24.04 -18.36
CA PHE A 734 -30.97 24.06 -19.81
C PHE A 734 -29.84 24.99 -20.26
N GLU A 735 -29.79 26.23 -19.76
CA GLU A 735 -28.76 27.21 -20.12
C GLU A 735 -27.37 26.75 -19.73
N LYS A 736 -27.20 26.33 -18.48
CA LYS A 736 -25.92 25.77 -17.99
C LYS A 736 -25.46 24.58 -18.82
N THR A 737 -26.35 23.64 -19.13
CA THR A 737 -26.02 22.46 -19.92
C THR A 737 -25.69 22.82 -21.37
N ARG A 738 -26.42 23.77 -21.99
CA ARG A 738 -26.14 24.27 -23.33
C ARG A 738 -24.78 24.95 -23.43
N ASP A 739 -24.47 25.80 -22.48
CA ASP A 739 -23.23 26.57 -22.49
C ASP A 739 -22.04 25.63 -22.28
N LEU A 740 -22.14 24.71 -21.34
CA LEU A 740 -21.11 23.69 -21.14
C LEU A 740 -20.92 22.76 -22.36
N LEU A 741 -22.02 22.41 -23.07
CA LEU A 741 -21.96 21.67 -24.33
C LEU A 741 -21.23 22.45 -25.44
N ASN A 742 -21.39 23.78 -25.49
CA ASN A 742 -20.72 24.60 -26.50
C ASN A 742 -19.21 24.60 -26.32
N ASP A 743 -18.72 24.48 -25.09
CA ASP A 743 -17.31 24.46 -24.74
C ASP A 743 -16.61 23.08 -24.93
N ILE A 744 -17.37 22.00 -25.19
CA ILE A 744 -16.82 20.67 -25.46
C ILE A 744 -16.29 20.58 -26.90
N PRO A 745 -15.01 20.22 -27.11
CA PRO A 745 -14.41 20.10 -28.43
C PRO A 745 -14.90 18.90 -29.25
N ASP A 746 -15.39 17.83 -28.59
CA ASP A 746 -15.85 16.62 -29.25
C ASP A 746 -17.17 16.86 -29.99
N GLU A 747 -17.09 17.18 -31.29
CA GLU A 747 -18.23 17.50 -32.15
C GLU A 747 -19.30 16.39 -32.23
N LYS A 748 -18.87 15.12 -32.11
CA LYS A 748 -19.82 13.98 -32.14
C LYS A 748 -20.63 13.94 -30.85
N PHE A 749 -19.97 14.05 -29.70
CA PHE A 749 -20.61 14.14 -28.39
C PHE A 749 -21.55 15.37 -28.34
N LYS A 750 -21.00 16.53 -28.71
CA LYS A 750 -21.74 17.81 -28.74
C LYS A 750 -23.05 17.68 -29.51
N LYS A 751 -22.99 17.21 -30.76
CA LYS A 751 -24.17 17.04 -31.60
C LYS A 751 -25.19 16.09 -31.00
N GLU A 752 -24.75 14.92 -30.52
CA GLU A 752 -25.64 13.94 -29.91
C GLU A 752 -26.38 14.49 -28.69
N TYR A 753 -25.68 15.20 -27.81
CA TYR A 753 -26.25 15.70 -26.57
C TYR A 753 -27.03 17.00 -26.75
N GLN A 754 -26.68 17.83 -27.75
CA GLN A 754 -27.49 18.95 -28.17
C GLN A 754 -28.88 18.50 -28.69
N GLU A 755 -28.91 17.47 -29.53
CA GLU A 755 -30.17 16.90 -30.01
C GLU A 755 -31.08 16.44 -28.85
N LYS A 756 -30.51 15.78 -27.86
CA LYS A 756 -31.20 15.31 -26.64
C LYS A 756 -31.73 16.49 -25.79
N LEU A 757 -30.88 17.51 -25.60
CA LEU A 757 -31.18 18.69 -24.81
C LEU A 757 -32.30 19.49 -25.43
N PHE A 758 -32.22 19.79 -26.74
CA PHE A 758 -33.23 20.55 -27.47
C PHE A 758 -34.54 19.78 -27.62
N ALA A 759 -34.52 18.45 -27.76
CA ALA A 759 -35.72 17.63 -27.75
C ALA A 759 -36.49 17.79 -26.42
N ARG A 760 -35.81 17.75 -25.29
CA ARG A 760 -36.43 17.97 -23.96
C ARG A 760 -36.95 19.43 -23.81
N GLN A 761 -36.17 20.41 -24.27
CA GLN A 761 -36.58 21.81 -24.23
C GLN A 761 -37.91 22.04 -24.96
N LYS A 762 -38.08 21.43 -26.14
CA LYS A 762 -39.33 21.53 -26.91
C LYS A 762 -40.54 21.04 -26.11
N ASP A 763 -40.38 19.99 -25.32
CA ASP A 763 -41.46 19.51 -24.45
C ASP A 763 -41.66 20.44 -23.26
N PHE A 764 -40.60 21.02 -22.75
CA PHE A 764 -40.64 21.93 -21.60
C PHE A 764 -41.33 23.27 -21.97
N LEU A 765 -41.11 23.81 -23.16
CA LEU A 765 -41.77 25.02 -23.65
C LEU A 765 -43.30 24.89 -23.71
N LYS A 766 -43.81 23.66 -23.90
CA LYS A 766 -45.28 23.43 -23.83
C LYS A 766 -45.79 23.53 -22.39
N ILE A 767 -44.99 23.11 -21.43
CA ILE A 767 -45.33 23.22 -20.01
C ILE A 767 -45.30 24.71 -19.60
N GLU A 768 -44.27 25.46 -20.01
CA GLU A 768 -44.18 26.90 -19.76
C GLU A 768 -45.37 27.68 -20.26
N GLU A 769 -45.87 27.37 -21.48
CA GLU A 769 -47.07 28.05 -22.01
C GLU A 769 -48.31 27.74 -21.17
N GLN A 770 -48.40 26.56 -20.56
CA GLN A 770 -49.51 26.21 -19.65
C GLN A 770 -49.45 26.98 -18.32
N TRP A 771 -48.23 27.31 -17.85
CA TRP A 771 -48.00 28.02 -16.58
C TRP A 771 -47.77 29.53 -16.75
N LYS A 772 -48.08 30.10 -17.88
CA LYS A 772 -47.74 31.48 -18.23
C LYS A 772 -48.28 32.53 -17.25
N ALA A 773 -49.52 32.39 -16.82
CA ALA A 773 -50.14 33.33 -15.88
C ALA A 773 -49.49 33.27 -14.49
N GLU A 774 -49.13 32.07 -14.02
CA GLU A 774 -48.45 31.82 -12.73
C GLU A 774 -47.03 32.34 -12.76
N ILE A 775 -46.31 32.19 -13.90
CA ILE A 775 -44.97 32.74 -14.10
C ILE A 775 -45.00 34.27 -14.04
N GLU A 776 -45.96 34.93 -14.73
CA GLU A 776 -46.10 36.39 -14.70
C GLU A 776 -46.36 36.89 -13.25
N ALA A 777 -47.26 36.23 -12.53
CA ALA A 777 -47.56 36.58 -11.14
C ALA A 777 -46.32 36.38 -10.21
N TYR A 778 -45.55 35.30 -10.40
CA TYR A 778 -44.33 35.03 -9.64
C TYR A 778 -43.25 36.09 -9.88
N LEU A 779 -43.03 36.49 -11.13
CA LEU A 779 -42.06 37.52 -11.48
C LEU A 779 -42.42 38.88 -10.89
N GLN A 780 -43.69 39.27 -10.91
CA GLN A 780 -44.21 40.52 -10.30
C GLN A 780 -43.92 40.49 -8.78
N LYS A 781 -44.22 39.36 -8.12
CA LYS A 781 -43.96 39.21 -6.70
C LYS A 781 -42.47 39.32 -6.35
N LYS A 782 -41.60 38.71 -7.15
CA LYS A 782 -40.13 38.77 -6.97
C LYS A 782 -39.54 40.18 -7.17
N GLU A 783 -40.08 40.91 -8.13
CA GLU A 783 -39.72 42.32 -8.36
C GLU A 783 -40.10 43.21 -7.17
N GLU A 784 -41.29 42.96 -6.57
CA GLU A 784 -41.75 43.65 -5.38
C GLU A 784 -40.90 43.30 -4.15
N GLU A 785 -40.53 42.00 -3.97
CA GLU A 785 -39.62 41.52 -2.91
C GLU A 785 -38.21 42.13 -3.04
N SER A 786 -37.70 42.27 -4.30
CA SER A 786 -36.37 42.90 -4.55
C SER A 786 -36.38 44.39 -4.19
N ARG A 787 -37.42 45.13 -4.59
CA ARG A 787 -37.58 46.56 -4.24
C ARG A 787 -37.69 46.77 -2.71
N LEU A 788 -38.35 45.82 -2.04
CA LEU A 788 -38.49 45.89 -0.59
C LEU A 788 -37.14 45.61 0.12
N ALA A 789 -36.37 44.64 -0.41
CA ALA A 789 -35.05 44.31 0.11
C ALA A 789 -34.06 45.48 -0.08
N GLU A 790 -34.03 46.10 -1.27
CA GLU A 790 -33.21 47.28 -1.54
C GLU A 790 -33.55 48.44 -0.61
N SER A 791 -34.86 48.71 -0.38
CA SER A 791 -35.34 49.74 0.54
C SER A 791 -34.94 49.44 1.99
N LEU A 792 -34.91 48.15 2.40
CA LEU A 792 -34.50 47.73 3.72
C LEU A 792 -32.95 47.83 3.94
N GLU A 793 -32.17 47.56 2.91
CA GLU A 793 -30.72 47.76 2.95
C GLU A 793 -30.36 49.25 2.99
N GLU A 794 -31.04 50.11 2.20
CA GLU A 794 -30.86 51.56 2.29
C GLU A 794 -31.25 52.12 3.65
N SER A 795 -32.29 51.60 4.28
CA SER A 795 -32.70 52.00 5.63
C SER A 795 -31.68 51.60 6.69
N LYS A 796 -31.12 50.37 6.61
CA LYS A 796 -30.07 49.88 7.51
C LYS A 796 -28.75 50.65 7.36
N ALA A 797 -28.38 50.97 6.10
CA ALA A 797 -27.18 51.77 5.84
C ALA A 797 -27.28 53.15 6.46
N LYS A 798 -28.47 53.82 6.36
CA LYS A 798 -28.70 55.11 7.00
C LYS A 798 -28.65 55.05 8.54
N GLU A 799 -29.22 53.98 9.13
CA GLU A 799 -29.22 53.78 10.57
C GLU A 799 -27.79 53.55 11.11
N GLU A 800 -27.00 52.81 10.33
CA GLU A 800 -25.56 52.56 10.63
C GLU A 800 -24.69 53.84 10.49
N GLU A 801 -25.00 54.67 9.47
CA GLU A 801 -24.32 55.95 9.26
C GLU A 801 -24.65 56.95 10.38
N GLU A 802 -25.91 57.02 10.84
CA GLU A 802 -26.34 57.87 11.99
C GLU A 802 -25.67 57.40 13.29
N LYS A 803 -25.61 56.05 13.51
CA LYS A 803 -24.94 55.48 14.70
C LYS A 803 -23.42 55.75 14.71
N ASN A 804 -22.78 55.57 13.58
CA ASN A 804 -21.36 55.87 13.43
C ASN A 804 -21.05 57.36 13.64
N SER A 805 -21.97 58.26 13.19
CA SER A 805 -21.83 59.71 13.43
C SER A 805 -21.96 60.06 14.91
N ALA A 806 -22.92 59.47 15.61
CA ALA A 806 -23.07 59.66 17.06
C ALA A 806 -21.90 59.12 17.91
N ASN A 807 -21.41 57.94 17.57
CA ASN A 807 -20.24 57.34 18.22
C ASN A 807 -18.97 58.21 17.96
N ARG A 808 -18.86 58.76 16.77
CA ARG A 808 -17.74 59.64 16.43
C ARG A 808 -17.76 60.96 17.22
N GLU A 809 -18.96 61.60 17.38
CA GLU A 809 -19.07 62.80 18.25
C GLU A 809 -18.71 62.50 19.70
N ALA A 810 -19.18 61.35 20.22
CA ALA A 810 -18.80 60.90 21.57
C ALA A 810 -17.30 60.71 21.73
N PHE A 811 -16.67 60.00 20.80
CA PHE A 811 -15.21 59.81 20.80
C PHE A 811 -14.42 61.13 20.73
N LEU A 812 -14.80 62.04 19.81
CA LEU A 812 -14.14 63.32 19.70
C LEU A 812 -14.28 64.19 20.96
N SER A 813 -15.42 64.07 21.66
CA SER A 813 -15.63 64.72 22.98
C SER A 813 -14.67 64.18 24.01
N TYR A 814 -14.51 62.87 24.14
CA TYR A 814 -13.53 62.25 25.06
C TYR A 814 -12.08 62.62 24.68
N LEU A 815 -11.76 62.57 23.38
CA LEU A 815 -10.43 62.96 22.88
C LEU A 815 -10.11 64.43 23.20
N SER A 816 -11.07 65.33 23.00
CA SER A 816 -10.95 66.76 23.34
C SER A 816 -10.72 66.97 24.82
N SER A 817 -11.46 66.19 25.65
CA SER A 817 -11.31 66.23 27.11
C SER A 817 -9.91 65.80 27.55
N LEU A 818 -9.42 64.69 26.97
CA LEU A 818 -8.02 64.24 27.20
C LEU A 818 -6.98 65.25 26.74
N GLN A 819 -7.21 65.94 25.62
CA GLN A 819 -6.27 66.95 25.05
C GLN A 819 -6.27 68.26 25.89
N SER A 820 -7.33 68.56 26.62
CA SER A 820 -7.43 69.77 27.43
C SER A 820 -6.93 69.63 28.87
N LEU A 821 -6.63 68.40 29.33
CA LEU A 821 -6.12 68.18 30.69
C LEU A 821 -4.76 68.85 30.88
N GLU A 822 -4.64 69.58 31.98
CA GLU A 822 -3.39 70.26 32.46
C GLU A 822 -2.75 69.45 33.60
N TYR A 823 -3.48 68.64 34.34
CA TYR A 823 -3.03 67.77 35.44
C TYR A 823 -3.69 66.42 35.37
N ARG A 824 -3.10 65.39 36.02
CA ARG A 824 -3.71 64.07 36.24
C ARG A 824 -4.36 64.04 37.62
N ASP A 825 -5.55 63.41 37.67
CA ASP A 825 -6.30 63.18 38.90
C ASP A 825 -6.86 61.75 38.95
N GLY A 826 -7.67 61.43 39.94
CA GLY A 826 -8.25 60.10 40.10
C GLY A 826 -9.16 59.67 38.96
N ASP A 827 -9.75 60.57 38.20
CA ASP A 827 -10.69 60.29 37.12
C ASP A 827 -10.02 60.21 35.73
N THR A 828 -8.73 60.49 35.65
CA THR A 828 -7.99 60.55 34.38
C THR A 828 -7.87 59.19 33.67
N GLU A 829 -7.67 58.06 34.41
CA GLU A 829 -7.61 56.72 33.84
C GLU A 829 -9.02 56.27 33.43
N ALA A 830 -10.07 56.68 34.10
CA ALA A 830 -11.45 56.42 33.70
C ALA A 830 -11.75 57.12 32.34
N LEU A 831 -11.36 58.37 32.17
CA LEU A 831 -11.52 59.10 30.91
C LEU A 831 -10.74 58.47 29.77
N ILE A 832 -9.55 57.91 30.03
CA ILE A 832 -8.79 57.14 29.02
C ILE A 832 -9.52 55.88 28.63
N ALA A 833 -10.11 55.16 29.57
CA ALA A 833 -10.88 53.95 29.31
C ALA A 833 -12.12 54.28 28.48
N ASP A 834 -12.91 55.30 28.86
CA ASP A 834 -14.09 55.73 28.13
C ASP A 834 -13.76 56.15 26.68
N ALA A 835 -12.66 56.85 26.47
CA ALA A 835 -12.19 57.22 25.12
C ALA A 835 -11.74 56.01 24.30
N THR A 836 -11.16 55.01 24.97
CA THR A 836 -10.71 53.79 24.31
C THR A 836 -11.91 52.91 23.89
N ASP A 837 -12.89 52.75 24.77
CA ASP A 837 -14.11 52.01 24.52
C ASP A 837 -14.95 52.67 23.42
N SER A 838 -15.07 53.99 23.44
CA SER A 838 -15.72 54.77 22.39
C SER A 838 -15.02 54.67 21.02
N LEU A 839 -13.70 54.51 21.00
CA LEU A 839 -12.95 54.26 19.78
C LEU A 839 -13.22 52.83 19.23
N HIS A 840 -13.33 51.83 20.12
CA HIS A 840 -13.63 50.46 19.71
C HIS A 840 -15.00 50.35 19.00
N GLU A 841 -15.96 51.18 19.39
CA GLU A 841 -17.25 51.24 18.71
C GLU A 841 -17.20 51.77 17.28
N LEU A 842 -16.07 52.40 16.89
CA LEU A 842 -15.78 52.90 15.55
C LEU A 842 -14.87 51.97 14.75
N ALA A 843 -14.64 50.74 15.13
CA ALA A 843 -13.68 49.82 14.55
C ALA A 843 -13.87 49.55 13.05
N GLY A 844 -15.05 49.80 12.47
CA GLY A 844 -15.35 49.70 11.05
C GLY A 844 -15.29 51.00 10.25
N ALA A 845 -14.97 52.15 10.89
CA ALA A 845 -14.96 53.44 10.23
C ALA A 845 -13.68 53.63 9.37
N GLU A 846 -13.82 54.23 8.18
CA GLU A 846 -12.71 54.48 7.24
C GLU A 846 -11.50 55.23 7.88
N ASP A 847 -11.75 56.06 8.86
CA ASP A 847 -10.69 56.85 9.52
C ASP A 847 -10.26 56.31 10.87
N TYR A 848 -10.67 55.08 11.25
CA TYR A 848 -10.34 54.41 12.51
C TYR A 848 -8.84 54.46 12.87
N ALA A 849 -7.96 54.15 11.89
CA ALA A 849 -6.53 54.18 12.10
C ALA A 849 -6.00 55.58 12.46
N SER A 850 -6.58 56.62 11.85
CA SER A 850 -6.26 58.02 12.16
C SER A 850 -6.73 58.45 13.54
N LEU A 851 -7.95 58.04 13.92
CA LEU A 851 -8.53 58.32 15.24
C LEU A 851 -7.78 57.56 16.34
N SER A 852 -7.39 56.33 16.12
CA SER A 852 -6.55 55.53 17.02
C SER A 852 -5.19 56.19 17.28
N GLN A 853 -4.53 56.70 16.25
CA GLN A 853 -3.24 57.41 16.39
C GLN A 853 -3.41 58.70 17.19
N GLN A 854 -4.52 59.41 17.03
CA GLN A 854 -4.80 60.65 17.78
C GLN A 854 -5.02 60.35 19.27
N LEU A 855 -5.75 59.28 19.58
CA LEU A 855 -5.96 58.83 20.95
C LEU A 855 -4.66 58.42 21.62
N GLU A 856 -3.83 57.63 20.95
CA GLU A 856 -2.54 57.18 21.46
C GLU A 856 -1.60 58.37 21.78
N LYS A 857 -1.59 59.39 20.94
CA LYS A 857 -0.85 60.66 21.18
C LYS A 857 -1.41 61.39 22.39
N ALA A 858 -2.72 61.50 22.53
CA ALA A 858 -3.38 62.14 23.65
C ALA A 858 -3.09 61.41 24.98
N ILE A 859 -3.23 60.07 25.03
CA ILE A 859 -2.87 59.24 26.19
C ILE A 859 -1.41 59.41 26.58
N THR A 860 -0.48 59.36 25.58
CA THR A 860 0.95 59.53 25.82
C THR A 860 1.27 60.92 26.43
N ARG A 861 0.58 61.97 25.98
CA ARG A 861 0.71 63.32 26.51
C ARG A 861 0.18 63.39 27.96
N VAL A 862 -1.03 62.88 28.19
CA VAL A 862 -1.72 62.94 29.51
C VAL A 862 -0.93 62.17 30.57
N ARG A 863 -0.38 61.02 30.25
CA ARG A 863 0.45 60.23 31.16
C ARG A 863 1.76 60.92 31.60
N LYS A 864 2.18 62.00 30.90
CA LYS A 864 3.33 62.83 31.25
C LYS A 864 2.97 64.07 32.04
N LEU A 865 1.69 64.40 32.26
CA LEU A 865 1.23 65.53 33.07
C LEU A 865 1.51 65.32 34.56
N PRO A 866 1.77 66.39 35.35
CA PRO A 866 1.91 66.28 36.77
C PRO A 866 0.60 65.84 37.46
N LEU A 867 0.73 65.20 38.60
CA LEU A 867 -0.43 64.89 39.43
C LEU A 867 -0.97 66.16 40.07
N LYS A 868 -2.27 66.36 40.16
CA LYS A 868 -2.92 67.45 40.84
C LYS A 868 -2.59 67.36 42.33
N GLU A 869 -1.90 68.31 42.90
CA GLU A 869 -1.67 68.38 44.37
C GLU A 869 -3.02 68.49 45.08
N GLU A 870 -3.38 67.48 45.83
CA GLU A 870 -4.51 67.61 46.78
C GLU A 870 -4.10 68.51 47.93
N ASP A 871 -4.91 69.54 48.19
CA ASP A 871 -4.75 70.55 49.24
C ASP A 871 -4.80 69.80 50.59
N SER A 872 -3.63 69.70 51.26
CA SER A 872 -3.50 69.02 52.54
C SER A 872 -3.87 70.01 53.68
N GLY A 873 -5.12 69.87 54.14
CA GLY A 873 -5.52 70.34 55.46
C GLY A 873 -5.66 69.20 56.45
N GLY A 874 -4.59 68.94 57.22
CA GLY A 874 -4.53 67.87 58.20
C GLY A 874 -5.44 68.12 59.50
N PRO A 875 -5.30 67.44 60.64
CA PRO A 875 -4.25 66.42 60.94
C PRO A 875 -4.75 65.18 61.69
N GLY A 876 -3.94 64.14 61.76
CA GLY A 876 -3.84 63.34 62.97
C GLY A 876 -4.26 61.91 62.92
N GLY A 877 -3.28 61.04 63.16
CA GLY A 877 -3.52 59.71 63.63
C GLY A 877 -2.74 58.55 63.01
N SER A 878 -1.56 58.45 63.60
CA SER A 878 -0.64 57.26 63.60
C SER A 878 -1.17 55.90 63.20
N SER A 879 -0.34 55.23 62.50
CA SER A 879 0.40 53.98 62.84
C SER A 879 0.27 52.82 61.89
N ASN A 880 1.45 52.51 61.46
CA ASN A 880 2.06 51.18 61.38
C ASN A 880 1.68 50.19 60.29
N PHE A 881 2.69 49.99 59.45
CA PHE A 881 3.35 48.67 59.11
C PHE A 881 2.51 47.52 58.54
N TYR A 882 2.78 47.03 57.36
CA TYR A 882 3.67 45.92 57.09
C TYR A 882 3.76 45.55 55.57
N ASP A 883 4.94 45.09 55.23
CA ASP A 883 5.43 44.61 53.94
C ASP A 883 4.56 43.65 53.12
N GLY A 884 4.78 43.66 51.84
CA GLY A 884 4.68 42.75 50.71
C GLY A 884 4.67 41.22 50.95
N PRO A 885 4.99 40.43 49.99
CA PRO A 885 4.58 40.35 48.55
C PRO A 885 3.87 39.01 48.28
N GLY A 886 3.46 38.74 47.04
CA GLY A 886 3.20 37.34 46.67
C GLY A 886 2.14 37.08 45.61
N ALA A 887 2.62 36.42 44.62
CA ALA A 887 1.92 35.77 43.54
C ALA A 887 0.80 34.82 43.96
N GLY A 888 -0.10 34.58 43.09
CA GLY A 888 -0.92 33.36 43.21
C GLY A 888 -2.17 33.32 42.36
N ASN A 889 -2.13 32.46 41.39
CA ASN A 889 -3.24 31.81 40.72
C ASN A 889 -4.51 31.67 41.54
N TYR A 890 -5.65 31.78 40.93
CA TYR A 890 -6.75 30.84 41.22
C TYR A 890 -7.65 30.58 40.01
N LEU A 891 -7.72 29.29 39.70
CA LEU A 891 -8.76 28.56 39.00
C LEU A 891 -10.13 28.74 39.68
N GLY A 892 -11.20 28.60 38.94
CA GLY A 892 -12.56 28.46 39.45
C GLY A 892 -13.51 27.90 38.41
N GLU A 893 -13.64 26.59 38.43
CA GLU A 893 -14.70 25.77 37.84
C GLU A 893 -16.10 26.18 38.30
N ARG A 894 -17.10 25.87 37.47
CA ARG A 894 -18.33 25.13 37.81
C ARG A 894 -19.20 24.95 36.57
N ASP A 895 -19.35 23.71 36.14
CA ASP A 895 -20.49 22.74 36.34
C ASP A 895 -21.79 23.18 35.69
N SER A 896 -22.42 22.46 34.94
CA SER A 896 -23.06 21.14 34.80
C SER A 896 -24.20 21.32 33.79
N GLU A 897 -24.74 20.42 33.03
CA GLU A 897 -25.10 19.02 33.09
C GLU A 897 -25.78 18.60 31.80
N ASN A 898 -25.69 17.33 31.52
CA ASN A 898 -26.63 16.41 30.87
C ASN A 898 -26.41 16.05 29.37
N GLY A 899 -25.96 14.81 29.27
CA GLY A 899 -26.12 13.98 28.08
C GLY A 899 -27.54 13.36 27.99
N PRO A 900 -27.85 12.40 27.14
CA PRO A 900 -27.16 11.09 27.01
C PRO A 900 -26.95 10.58 25.57
N GLY A 901 -25.96 9.84 25.31
CA GLY A 901 -25.73 8.46 25.11
C GLY A 901 -26.48 7.71 23.99
N VAL A 902 -25.74 7.04 23.16
CA VAL A 902 -25.87 5.61 22.76
C VAL A 902 -24.71 5.23 21.82
N SER A 903 -23.93 4.23 22.24
CA SER A 903 -23.10 3.36 21.41
C SER A 903 -23.97 2.25 20.76
N PRO A 904 -23.50 1.39 19.89
CA PRO A 904 -22.16 0.78 19.88
C PRO A 904 -21.30 1.08 18.65
#